data_f1cd411b20fba1b2a703e01840d4ba19
#
_entry.id   f1cd411b20fba1b2a703e01840d4ba19
#
_cell.length_a   1.000
_cell.length_b   1.000
_cell.length_c   1.000
_cell.angle_alpha   90.00
_cell.angle_beta   90.00
_cell.angle_gamma   90.00
#
_symmetry.space_group_name_H-M   'P 1'
#
loop_
_entity.id
_entity.type
_entity.pdbx_description
1 polymer ?
#
loop_
_entity_poly.entity_id
_entity_poly.type
_entity_poly.pdbx_seq_one_letter_code
_entity_poly.pdbx_strand_id
1 'polypeptide(L)'
;MPTPMATALAALSHRFSLGLRLLVVTTLLALAGTAVAEESLTTVKSATLPALPDAQPVQQLLDVDGRLLARSGDRAWLLGKDGKAWAPAAGIGSEHVQGVVRNGASTWLLTGADAGHSDQLQQLTLKGETLGKGASLALPTRLANAQAAALEGTLFVAGVDDKGVTQLYRKPATAAQWQPQPLWPGAAAAVAMQGQKGALYVVAGNNGAQQLLRWNADKGWQNLPAIGGDVVPGSLRALGQAHLLMQVTDAAGNSHARTFHSITSAWMDLADTATHAPANSTSWGNGLAWANTDGSLQAFELEGGKHLLRWLDWAVIVVYLAAMLGIGAWFYFQEKHGTTSDFFVGGRSIPFWAAGVSLYATNTSSISFIAIPAKAFETNWQYLTNNLIAVLGLIFVAIWIVPLLRRLDLMSVFSYLETRFHPAIRMLASALCIVMQIGSRMSVILFLPALAISTITGLDVAWSIMLMGIFTIIYTTMGGMKAVIWTDFVQVFVMFGGAIFAIGFILYQINGGVPEFIAAAASENKTQLFDFSFDLTKATVWGFIFLVLFDVVLTFPKDQVLMQRVLSTKSDKEAGRSVWTFAAMMIPGGFIFYGIGTALWVYYRDNPERLNPLLPIDATFPLFIAAELPAGVTGLIIAGIFAAAMSTLSSIINSVSTLASVDFYEKLKKDVTPKQSVRFAEWIGVLVGLIAIGIALVMSRYDIHSLFDVSIELAGLLGGGFAGAYTLGMFTRRANSQGVAIGVAGSIALTLLCWSMDLVHPYFYLAISIFLCIVIGYVASLFFPAPSRSLKGLTIYKQDAV
;
A
#
# COMPACT_ATOMS: atom_id res chain seq x y z
N MET A 1 46.07 -8.17 29.42
CA MET A 1 44.87 -7.55 29.99
C MET A 1 43.83 -7.40 28.86
N PRO A 2 42.66 -7.97 28.98
CA PRO A 2 41.65 -7.79 27.94
C PRO A 2 41.18 -6.33 27.93
N THR A 3 41.05 -5.77 26.76
CA THR A 3 40.62 -4.37 26.59
C THR A 3 39.20 -4.16 27.18
N PRO A 4 38.92 -2.97 27.74
CA PRO A 4 37.61 -2.68 28.37
C PRO A 4 36.41 -2.93 27.45
N MET A 5 36.65 -2.97 26.15
CA MET A 5 35.64 -3.27 25.12
C MET A 5 35.27 -4.76 25.08
N ALA A 6 36.21 -5.68 25.35
CA ALA A 6 35.91 -7.12 25.37
C ALA A 6 35.10 -7.50 26.64
N THR A 7 35.34 -6.86 27.76
CA THR A 7 34.55 -7.05 29.01
C THR A 7 33.16 -6.41 28.91
N ALA A 8 33.02 -5.27 28.23
CA ALA A 8 31.71 -4.66 27.98
C ALA A 8 30.87 -5.49 26.99
N LEU A 9 31.47 -6.02 25.93
CA LEU A 9 30.82 -6.93 24.98
C LEU A 9 30.42 -8.26 25.63
N ALA A 10 31.26 -8.81 26.50
CA ALA A 10 30.91 -10.04 27.23
C ALA A 10 29.80 -9.80 28.26
N ALA A 11 29.76 -8.65 28.94
CA ALA A 11 28.69 -8.27 29.85
C ALA A 11 27.39 -7.95 29.09
N LEU A 12 27.46 -7.34 27.90
CA LEU A 12 26.31 -7.13 27.02
C LEU A 12 25.78 -8.46 26.47
N SER A 13 26.65 -9.37 26.03
CA SER A 13 26.25 -10.70 25.54
C SER A 13 25.56 -11.52 26.64
N HIS A 14 26.05 -11.43 27.88
CA HIS A 14 25.45 -12.14 29.00
C HIS A 14 24.10 -11.53 29.42
N ARG A 15 23.97 -10.22 29.42
CA ARG A 15 22.69 -9.52 29.69
C ARG A 15 21.73 -9.65 28.55
N PHE A 16 22.20 -9.69 27.30
CA PHE A 16 21.40 -9.95 26.11
C PHE A 16 20.87 -11.38 26.11
N SER A 17 21.69 -12.38 26.52
CA SER A 17 21.26 -13.77 26.69
C SER A 17 20.20 -13.92 27.79
N LEU A 18 20.30 -13.14 28.85
CA LEU A 18 19.34 -13.13 29.96
C LEU A 18 18.02 -12.47 29.52
N GLY A 19 18.10 -11.35 28.80
CA GLY A 19 16.93 -10.67 28.19
C GLY A 19 16.20 -11.53 27.16
N LEU A 20 16.97 -12.22 26.32
CA LEU A 20 16.44 -13.17 25.33
C LEU A 20 15.78 -14.38 26.01
N ARG A 21 16.38 -14.92 27.07
CA ARG A 21 15.80 -16.02 27.86
C ARG A 21 14.55 -15.57 28.62
N LEU A 22 14.52 -14.35 29.17
CA LEU A 22 13.32 -13.78 29.78
C LEU A 22 12.22 -13.56 28.72
N LEU A 23 12.57 -13.08 27.55
CA LEU A 23 11.62 -12.90 26.44
C LEU A 23 11.03 -14.25 25.99
N VAL A 24 11.86 -15.28 25.85
CA VAL A 24 11.43 -16.65 25.51
C VAL A 24 10.58 -17.25 26.62
N VAL A 25 10.91 -17.05 27.88
CA VAL A 25 10.13 -17.57 29.02
C VAL A 25 8.81 -16.81 29.17
N THR A 26 8.77 -15.49 28.98
CA THR A 26 7.52 -14.74 28.99
C THR A 26 6.63 -15.07 27.80
N THR A 27 7.22 -15.34 26.63
CA THR A 27 6.49 -15.79 25.42
C THR A 27 5.91 -17.21 25.65
N LEU A 28 6.66 -18.11 26.27
CA LEU A 28 6.19 -19.45 26.62
C LEU A 28 5.11 -19.44 27.74
N LEU A 29 5.20 -18.53 28.71
CA LEU A 29 4.17 -18.33 29.73
C LEU A 29 2.91 -17.67 29.17
N ALA A 30 3.04 -16.80 28.17
CA ALA A 30 1.89 -16.21 27.45
C ALA A 30 1.17 -17.26 26.57
N LEU A 31 1.89 -18.24 26.06
CA LEU A 31 1.32 -19.36 25.29
C LEU A 31 0.53 -20.36 26.17
N ALA A 32 0.73 -20.34 27.50
CA ALA A 32 0.11 -21.28 28.42
C ALA A 32 -1.23 -20.84 29.01
N GLY A 33 -1.77 -19.71 28.67
CA GLY A 33 -3.01 -19.24 29.30
C GLY A 33 -3.83 -18.28 28.46
N THR A 34 -4.88 -18.71 27.95
CA THR A 34 -6.25 -18.23 27.82
C THR A 34 -6.85 -18.62 26.46
N ALA A 35 -7.86 -19.47 26.49
CA ALA A 35 -8.91 -19.49 25.47
C ALA A 35 -9.54 -18.08 25.48
N VAL A 36 -9.21 -17.28 24.49
CA VAL A 36 -9.89 -16.00 24.24
C VAL A 36 -11.27 -16.37 23.70
N ALA A 37 -12.32 -15.88 24.32
CA ALA A 37 -13.66 -15.95 23.73
C ALA A 37 -13.57 -15.42 22.30
N GLU A 38 -14.14 -16.17 21.37
CA GLU A 38 -14.24 -15.77 19.96
C GLU A 38 -15.16 -14.55 19.87
N GLU A 39 -14.61 -13.35 19.99
CA GLU A 39 -15.35 -12.13 19.64
C GLU A 39 -15.45 -12.04 18.11
N SER A 40 -16.67 -11.88 17.62
CA SER A 40 -16.90 -11.63 16.20
C SER A 40 -16.20 -10.36 15.77
N LEU A 41 -15.41 -10.47 14.71
CA LEU A 41 -14.67 -9.32 14.12
C LEU A 41 -15.57 -8.35 13.36
N THR A 42 -16.81 -8.79 13.11
CA THR A 42 -17.83 -8.00 12.41
C THR A 42 -19.12 -8.11 13.18
N THR A 43 -19.69 -7.00 13.58
CA THR A 43 -20.98 -6.94 14.26
C THR A 43 -22.05 -6.49 13.27
N VAL A 44 -23.23 -7.08 13.40
CA VAL A 44 -24.42 -6.71 12.63
C VAL A 44 -25.29 -5.80 13.50
N LYS A 45 -25.55 -4.60 13.01
CA LYS A 45 -26.44 -3.64 13.66
C LYS A 45 -27.73 -3.55 12.86
N SER A 46 -28.77 -4.21 13.37
CA SER A 46 -30.10 -4.17 12.77
C SER A 46 -30.83 -2.87 13.09
N ALA A 47 -31.55 -2.35 12.11
CA ALA A 47 -32.39 -1.16 12.26
C ALA A 47 -33.76 -1.39 11.61
N THR A 48 -34.81 -0.96 12.30
CA THR A 48 -36.15 -0.87 11.73
C THR A 48 -36.31 0.52 11.12
N LEU A 49 -36.60 0.56 9.83
CA LEU A 49 -36.81 1.81 9.11
C LEU A 49 -38.25 2.31 9.32
N PRO A 50 -38.49 3.62 9.23
CA PRO A 50 -39.84 4.16 9.36
C PRO A 50 -40.76 3.66 8.24
N ALA A 51 -42.05 3.44 8.58
CA ALA A 51 -43.05 3.06 7.59
C ALA A 51 -43.26 4.20 6.56
N LEU A 52 -43.67 3.83 5.34
CA LEU A 52 -44.02 4.84 4.33
C LEU A 52 -45.23 5.66 4.74
N PRO A 53 -45.26 6.96 4.42
CA PRO A 53 -46.36 7.85 4.78
C PRO A 53 -47.73 7.49 4.20
N ASP A 54 -47.76 6.77 3.07
CA ASP A 54 -48.98 6.38 2.41
C ASP A 54 -49.47 4.97 2.81
N ALA A 55 -48.78 4.29 3.70
CA ALA A 55 -49.11 2.92 4.16
C ALA A 55 -49.35 1.90 3.05
N GLN A 56 -48.83 2.17 1.83
CA GLN A 56 -48.91 1.24 0.72
C GLN A 56 -47.72 0.28 0.74
N PRO A 57 -47.88 -0.94 0.22
CA PRO A 57 -46.76 -1.89 0.14
C PRO A 57 -45.62 -1.35 -0.73
N VAL A 58 -44.40 -1.53 -0.27
CA VAL A 58 -43.20 -1.17 -1.04
C VAL A 58 -43.03 -2.14 -2.21
N GLN A 59 -43.13 -1.62 -3.41
CA GLN A 59 -42.92 -2.39 -4.63
C GLN A 59 -41.42 -2.57 -4.96
N GLN A 60 -40.63 -1.54 -4.67
CA GLN A 60 -39.20 -1.55 -4.98
C GLN A 60 -38.41 -0.64 -4.04
N LEU A 61 -37.24 -1.13 -3.60
CA LEU A 61 -36.21 -0.35 -2.90
C LEU A 61 -35.00 -0.17 -3.82
N LEU A 62 -34.44 1.03 -3.83
CA LEU A 62 -33.28 1.38 -4.66
C LEU A 62 -32.29 2.22 -3.83
N ASP A 63 -31.00 1.98 -4.02
CA ASP A 63 -29.94 2.86 -3.52
C ASP A 63 -29.64 3.93 -4.57
N VAL A 64 -29.89 5.18 -4.21
CA VAL A 64 -29.57 6.34 -5.06
C VAL A 64 -28.58 7.23 -4.32
N ASP A 65 -27.33 7.19 -4.74
CA ASP A 65 -26.21 7.94 -4.14
C ASP A 65 -26.08 7.74 -2.62
N GLY A 66 -26.29 6.50 -2.15
CA GLY A 66 -26.20 6.15 -0.73
C GLY A 66 -27.44 6.52 0.07
N ARG A 67 -28.53 6.93 -0.57
CA ARG A 67 -29.84 7.17 0.06
C ARG A 67 -30.86 6.16 -0.43
N LEU A 68 -31.70 5.71 0.49
CA LEU A 68 -32.74 4.75 0.19
C LEU A 68 -33.94 5.44 -0.48
N LEU A 69 -34.30 4.97 -1.66
CA LEU A 69 -35.49 5.35 -2.39
C LEU A 69 -36.47 4.19 -2.38
N ALA A 70 -37.67 4.42 -1.84
CA ALA A 70 -38.77 3.45 -1.87
C ALA A 70 -39.82 3.87 -2.90
N ARG A 71 -40.31 2.91 -3.69
CA ARG A 71 -41.41 3.08 -4.64
C ARG A 71 -42.61 2.32 -4.17
N SER A 72 -43.76 2.99 -4.21
CA SER A 72 -45.06 2.46 -3.79
C SER A 72 -46.12 3.02 -4.74
N GLY A 73 -46.71 2.18 -5.58
CA GLY A 73 -47.60 2.62 -6.67
C GLY A 73 -46.89 3.59 -7.60
N ASP A 74 -47.51 4.73 -7.89
CA ASP A 74 -46.95 5.81 -8.70
C ASP A 74 -46.14 6.82 -7.92
N ARG A 75 -45.88 6.58 -6.66
CA ARG A 75 -45.13 7.48 -5.75
C ARG A 75 -43.77 6.93 -5.44
N ALA A 76 -42.87 7.87 -5.24
CA ALA A 76 -41.52 7.56 -4.77
C ALA A 76 -41.20 8.39 -3.52
N TRP A 77 -40.52 7.77 -2.58
CA TRP A 77 -40.15 8.33 -1.30
C TRP A 77 -38.66 8.20 -1.09
N LEU A 78 -38.00 9.30 -0.71
CA LEU A 78 -36.57 9.32 -0.40
C LEU A 78 -36.37 9.40 1.11
N LEU A 79 -35.60 8.48 1.67
CA LEU A 79 -35.28 8.49 3.10
C LEU A 79 -34.33 9.65 3.43
N GLY A 80 -34.66 10.42 4.46
CA GLY A 80 -33.78 11.47 4.96
C GLY A 80 -32.40 10.97 5.35
N LYS A 81 -31.40 11.83 5.32
CA LYS A 81 -30.02 11.46 5.69
C LYS A 81 -29.88 10.95 7.13
N ASP A 82 -30.81 11.34 7.99
CA ASP A 82 -30.88 10.89 9.39
C ASP A 82 -31.56 9.53 9.57
N GLY A 83 -32.07 8.93 8.48
CA GLY A 83 -32.77 7.64 8.49
C GLY A 83 -34.15 7.66 9.19
N LYS A 84 -34.71 8.83 9.52
CA LYS A 84 -35.88 8.94 10.42
C LYS A 84 -37.20 9.27 9.72
N ALA A 85 -37.17 9.87 8.55
CA ALA A 85 -38.37 10.30 7.86
C ALA A 85 -38.25 10.17 6.35
N TRP A 86 -39.37 9.86 5.68
CA TRP A 86 -39.51 9.81 4.24
C TRP A 86 -40.00 11.18 3.71
N ALA A 87 -39.34 11.65 2.66
CA ALA A 87 -39.80 12.82 1.90
C ALA A 87 -40.26 12.37 0.49
N PRO A 88 -41.29 12.99 -0.10
CA PRO A 88 -41.69 12.67 -1.44
C PRO A 88 -40.60 12.99 -2.43
N ALA A 89 -40.26 12.03 -3.29
CA ALA A 89 -39.24 12.20 -4.33
C ALA A 89 -39.93 12.54 -5.67
N ALA A 90 -39.83 13.80 -6.08
CA ALA A 90 -40.28 14.22 -7.41
C ALA A 90 -39.26 13.81 -8.48
N GLY A 91 -39.70 13.41 -9.67
CA GLY A 91 -38.85 13.17 -10.85
C GLY A 91 -38.68 11.73 -11.27
N ILE A 92 -39.04 10.73 -10.47
CA ILE A 92 -39.17 9.34 -10.85
C ILE A 92 -40.67 9.05 -10.93
N GLY A 93 -41.24 9.17 -12.12
CA GLY A 93 -42.65 8.95 -12.37
C GLY A 93 -42.96 7.48 -12.64
N SER A 94 -43.89 7.28 -13.59
CA SER A 94 -44.41 5.98 -14.03
C SER A 94 -43.41 5.08 -14.76
N GLU A 95 -42.12 5.35 -14.70
CA GLU A 95 -41.09 4.57 -15.37
C GLU A 95 -40.93 3.20 -14.73
N HIS A 96 -40.80 2.19 -15.56
CA HIS A 96 -40.49 0.84 -15.10
C HIS A 96 -39.00 0.70 -14.88
N VAL A 97 -38.61 0.74 -13.60
CA VAL A 97 -37.20 0.58 -13.19
C VAL A 97 -36.94 -0.90 -12.90
N GLN A 98 -35.97 -1.49 -13.61
CA GLN A 98 -35.55 -2.89 -13.40
C GLN A 98 -34.42 -3.02 -12.40
N GLY A 99 -33.54 -2.03 -12.34
CA GLY A 99 -32.38 -2.06 -11.45
C GLY A 99 -31.66 -0.73 -11.38
N VAL A 100 -30.66 -0.70 -10.52
CA VAL A 100 -29.78 0.43 -10.29
C VAL A 100 -28.33 -0.02 -10.46
N VAL A 101 -27.50 0.80 -11.08
CA VAL A 101 -26.05 0.58 -11.13
C VAL A 101 -25.31 1.88 -10.79
N ARG A 102 -24.31 1.77 -9.93
CA ARG A 102 -23.42 2.87 -9.59
C ARG A 102 -22.11 2.74 -10.37
N ASN A 103 -21.78 3.79 -11.13
CA ASN A 103 -20.51 3.88 -11.86
C ASN A 103 -19.74 5.13 -11.41
N GLY A 104 -18.77 4.93 -10.55
CA GLY A 104 -18.09 6.04 -9.87
C GLY A 104 -19.06 6.89 -9.05
N ALA A 105 -19.09 8.20 -9.31
CA ALA A 105 -20.01 9.15 -8.67
C ALA A 105 -21.39 9.21 -9.35
N SER A 106 -21.67 8.42 -10.38
CA SER A 106 -22.91 8.47 -11.15
C SER A 106 -23.78 7.25 -10.87
N THR A 107 -25.05 7.48 -10.55
CA THR A 107 -26.07 6.46 -10.40
C THR A 107 -26.91 6.38 -11.67
N TRP A 108 -27.14 5.18 -12.18
CA TRP A 108 -27.90 4.91 -13.39
C TRP A 108 -29.04 3.95 -13.08
N LEU A 109 -30.21 4.27 -13.60
CA LEU A 109 -31.38 3.39 -13.56
C LEU A 109 -31.49 2.62 -14.87
N LEU A 110 -31.73 1.34 -14.77
CA LEU A 110 -32.09 0.48 -15.89
C LEU A 110 -33.59 0.57 -16.06
N THR A 111 -34.04 1.18 -17.15
CA THR A 111 -35.45 1.54 -17.36
C THR A 111 -35.98 1.04 -18.73
N GLY A 112 -37.31 0.89 -18.83
CA GLY A 112 -37.97 0.51 -20.06
C GLY A 112 -39.37 1.08 -20.17
N ALA A 113 -39.95 0.94 -21.37
CA ALA A 113 -41.31 1.40 -21.66
C ALA A 113 -42.37 0.52 -20.98
N ASP A 114 -42.04 -0.71 -20.58
CA ASP A 114 -42.96 -1.62 -19.89
C ASP A 114 -42.28 -2.31 -18.69
N ALA A 115 -43.06 -2.95 -17.84
CA ALA A 115 -42.63 -3.54 -16.57
C ALA A 115 -41.68 -4.75 -16.74
N GLY A 116 -41.56 -5.34 -17.90
CA GLY A 116 -40.81 -6.59 -18.11
C GLY A 116 -39.50 -6.40 -18.86
N HIS A 117 -39.25 -5.22 -19.43
CA HIS A 117 -38.13 -5.01 -20.31
C HIS A 117 -37.41 -3.70 -20.02
N SER A 118 -36.11 -3.67 -20.33
CA SER A 118 -35.30 -2.45 -20.31
C SER A 118 -34.75 -2.16 -21.70
N ASP A 119 -34.76 -0.89 -22.07
CA ASP A 119 -34.25 -0.39 -23.36
C ASP A 119 -33.21 0.73 -23.20
N GLN A 120 -33.02 1.25 -21.97
CA GLN A 120 -32.08 2.32 -21.72
C GLN A 120 -31.53 2.33 -20.28
N LEU A 121 -30.39 2.97 -20.12
CA LEU A 121 -29.84 3.41 -18.82
C LEU A 121 -30.03 4.92 -18.70
N GLN A 122 -30.77 5.35 -17.68
CA GLN A 122 -31.04 6.74 -17.38
C GLN A 122 -30.19 7.19 -16.16
N GLN A 123 -29.34 8.17 -16.37
CA GLN A 123 -28.54 8.74 -15.28
C GLN A 123 -29.46 9.52 -14.32
N LEU A 124 -29.27 9.27 -13.02
CA LEU A 124 -29.87 10.08 -11.96
C LEU A 124 -28.85 11.06 -11.38
N THR A 125 -29.35 12.21 -11.01
CA THR A 125 -28.61 13.21 -10.26
C THR A 125 -29.42 13.58 -9.02
N LEU A 126 -28.80 13.52 -7.85
CA LEU A 126 -29.41 13.94 -6.59
C LEU A 126 -28.82 15.30 -6.20
N LYS A 127 -29.68 16.35 -6.22
CA LYS A 127 -29.32 17.70 -5.75
C LYS A 127 -30.15 18.04 -4.51
N GLY A 128 -29.54 17.85 -3.33
CA GLY A 128 -30.28 17.97 -2.06
C GLY A 128 -31.30 16.84 -1.92
N GLU A 129 -32.60 17.18 -1.98
CA GLU A 129 -33.73 16.24 -1.92
C GLU A 129 -34.44 16.06 -3.27
N THR A 130 -33.97 16.74 -4.31
CA THR A 130 -34.57 16.64 -5.65
C THR A 130 -33.79 15.68 -6.54
N LEU A 131 -34.52 14.74 -7.12
CA LEU A 131 -34.01 13.82 -8.12
C LEU A 131 -34.15 14.45 -9.51
N GLY A 132 -33.07 14.53 -10.24
CA GLY A 132 -33.03 14.98 -11.63
C GLY A 132 -32.61 13.87 -12.57
N LYS A 133 -33.03 13.94 -13.83
CA LYS A 133 -32.57 13.07 -14.90
C LYS A 133 -31.38 13.69 -15.61
N GLY A 134 -30.33 12.92 -15.79
CA GLY A 134 -29.14 13.28 -16.55
C GLY A 134 -29.13 12.66 -17.95
N ALA A 135 -27.98 12.18 -18.39
CA ALA A 135 -27.80 11.52 -19.68
C ALA A 135 -28.60 10.21 -19.78
N SER A 136 -29.03 9.87 -20.99
CA SER A 136 -29.64 8.57 -21.29
C SER A 136 -28.76 7.81 -22.28
N LEU A 137 -28.59 6.51 -22.02
CA LEU A 137 -27.84 5.58 -22.88
C LEU A 137 -28.78 4.49 -23.35
N ALA A 138 -29.12 4.50 -24.64
CA ALA A 138 -29.92 3.43 -25.23
C ALA A 138 -29.16 2.11 -25.20
N LEU A 139 -29.84 1.01 -24.89
CA LEU A 139 -29.31 -0.34 -25.00
C LEU A 139 -29.29 -0.80 -26.48
N PRO A 140 -28.39 -1.75 -26.82
CA PRO A 140 -28.31 -2.29 -28.18
C PRO A 140 -29.57 -3.01 -28.64
N THR A 141 -30.29 -3.59 -27.71
CA THR A 141 -31.57 -4.28 -27.89
C THR A 141 -32.38 -4.17 -26.62
N ARG A 142 -33.68 -4.41 -26.75
CA ARG A 142 -34.58 -4.52 -25.60
C ARG A 142 -34.29 -5.81 -24.86
N LEU A 143 -34.19 -5.75 -23.55
CA LEU A 143 -33.78 -6.87 -22.70
C LEU A 143 -34.80 -7.11 -21.58
N ALA A 144 -35.26 -8.33 -21.47
CA ALA A 144 -36.06 -8.81 -20.35
C ALA A 144 -35.14 -9.23 -19.21
N ASN A 145 -35.61 -9.08 -17.97
CA ASN A 145 -34.86 -9.40 -16.73
C ASN A 145 -33.45 -8.81 -16.73
N ALA A 146 -33.35 -7.57 -17.22
CA ALA A 146 -32.06 -6.93 -17.41
C ALA A 146 -31.39 -6.62 -16.08
N GLN A 147 -30.07 -6.89 -16.01
CA GLN A 147 -29.19 -6.57 -14.90
C GLN A 147 -28.06 -5.68 -15.41
N ALA A 148 -27.59 -4.77 -14.56
CA ALA A 148 -26.48 -3.90 -14.89
C ALA A 148 -25.43 -3.90 -13.79
N ALA A 149 -24.17 -3.78 -14.18
CA ALA A 149 -23.03 -3.64 -13.27
C ALA A 149 -22.01 -2.66 -13.83
N ALA A 150 -21.17 -2.09 -12.97
CA ALA A 150 -20.04 -1.29 -13.37
C ALA A 150 -18.75 -1.90 -12.85
N LEU A 151 -17.71 -1.87 -13.67
CA LEU A 151 -16.37 -2.33 -13.33
C LEU A 151 -15.35 -1.35 -13.91
N GLU A 152 -14.63 -0.65 -13.06
CA GLU A 152 -13.54 0.28 -13.45
C GLU A 152 -13.97 1.26 -14.56
N GLY A 153 -15.11 1.90 -14.39
CA GLY A 153 -15.67 2.85 -15.36
C GLY A 153 -16.36 2.25 -16.57
N THR A 154 -16.29 0.93 -16.77
CA THR A 154 -16.98 0.20 -17.81
C THR A 154 -18.36 -0.25 -17.32
N LEU A 155 -19.41 0.06 -18.06
CA LEU A 155 -20.75 -0.44 -17.80
C LEU A 155 -20.95 -1.79 -18.47
N PHE A 156 -21.65 -2.70 -17.78
CA PHE A 156 -22.09 -4.00 -18.29
C PHE A 156 -23.59 -4.11 -18.12
N VAL A 157 -24.26 -4.68 -19.12
CA VAL A 157 -25.68 -4.99 -19.08
C VAL A 157 -25.90 -6.39 -19.63
N ALA A 158 -26.67 -7.20 -18.91
CA ALA A 158 -27.10 -8.52 -19.37
C ALA A 158 -28.62 -8.66 -19.25
N GLY A 159 -29.20 -9.46 -20.10
CA GLY A 159 -30.63 -9.76 -20.08
C GLY A 159 -30.99 -10.69 -21.21
N VAL A 160 -32.26 -11.04 -21.31
CA VAL A 160 -32.81 -11.92 -22.38
C VAL A 160 -33.41 -11.05 -23.47
N ASP A 161 -33.04 -11.25 -24.72
CA ASP A 161 -33.58 -10.52 -25.85
C ASP A 161 -34.97 -11.05 -26.26
N ASP A 162 -35.64 -10.37 -27.21
CA ASP A 162 -36.97 -10.76 -27.71
C ASP A 162 -37.01 -12.15 -28.37
N LYS A 163 -35.82 -12.76 -28.62
CA LYS A 163 -35.72 -14.13 -29.16
C LYS A 163 -35.54 -15.18 -28.09
N GLY A 164 -35.54 -14.76 -26.83
CA GLY A 164 -35.30 -15.65 -25.69
C GLY A 164 -33.82 -16.01 -25.45
N VAL A 165 -32.88 -15.27 -26.04
CA VAL A 165 -31.44 -15.52 -25.94
C VAL A 165 -30.82 -14.56 -24.92
N THR A 166 -30.04 -15.08 -23.98
CA THR A 166 -29.27 -14.26 -23.04
C THR A 166 -28.19 -13.48 -23.79
N GLN A 167 -28.08 -12.20 -23.51
CA GLN A 167 -27.11 -11.29 -24.08
C GLN A 167 -26.30 -10.63 -22.98
N LEU A 168 -25.03 -10.33 -23.26
CA LEU A 168 -24.14 -9.54 -22.39
C LEU A 168 -23.43 -8.48 -23.23
N TYR A 169 -23.55 -7.24 -22.81
CA TYR A 169 -22.91 -6.09 -23.46
C TYR A 169 -22.03 -5.35 -22.48
N ARG A 170 -20.93 -4.79 -22.99
CA ARG A 170 -20.10 -3.84 -22.24
C ARG A 170 -20.01 -2.50 -22.97
N LYS A 171 -19.83 -1.43 -22.21
CA LYS A 171 -19.58 -0.09 -22.71
C LYS A 171 -18.48 0.57 -21.90
N PRO A 172 -17.22 0.51 -22.36
CA PRO A 172 -16.13 1.31 -21.80
C PRO A 172 -16.46 2.80 -21.86
N ALA A 173 -15.95 3.59 -20.93
CA ALA A 173 -16.18 5.05 -20.89
C ALA A 173 -15.75 5.74 -22.19
N THR A 174 -14.68 5.25 -22.83
CA THR A 174 -14.13 5.78 -24.10
C THR A 174 -14.86 5.30 -25.35
N ALA A 175 -15.72 4.28 -25.26
CA ALA A 175 -16.41 3.71 -26.40
C ALA A 175 -17.74 4.44 -26.68
N ALA A 176 -17.99 4.79 -27.97
CA ALA A 176 -19.25 5.41 -28.39
C ALA A 176 -20.43 4.43 -28.31
N GLN A 177 -20.20 3.15 -28.60
CA GLN A 177 -21.23 2.13 -28.73
C GLN A 177 -20.99 0.95 -27.77
N TRP A 178 -22.06 0.23 -27.48
CA TRP A 178 -22.03 -1.03 -26.77
C TRP A 178 -21.32 -2.11 -27.57
N GLN A 179 -20.57 -2.97 -26.88
CA GLN A 179 -19.85 -4.09 -27.48
C GLN A 179 -20.38 -5.39 -26.88
N PRO A 180 -20.71 -6.40 -27.72
CA PRO A 180 -21.11 -7.71 -27.22
C PRO A 180 -19.93 -8.39 -26.50
N GLN A 181 -20.23 -9.17 -25.50
CA GLN A 181 -19.26 -9.93 -24.70
C GLN A 181 -19.62 -11.41 -24.71
N PRO A 182 -18.61 -12.31 -24.59
CA PRO A 182 -18.86 -13.72 -24.39
C PRO A 182 -19.69 -13.97 -23.12
N LEU A 183 -20.68 -14.82 -23.23
CA LEU A 183 -21.52 -15.23 -22.10
C LEU A 183 -20.78 -16.25 -21.22
N TRP A 184 -21.26 -16.40 -20.02
CA TRP A 184 -20.88 -17.45 -19.11
C TRP A 184 -21.34 -18.83 -19.57
N PRO A 185 -20.71 -19.91 -19.09
CA PRO A 185 -21.13 -21.28 -19.41
C PRO A 185 -22.60 -21.52 -19.06
N GLY A 186 -23.32 -22.14 -20.00
CA GLY A 186 -24.74 -22.44 -19.85
C GLY A 186 -25.68 -21.29 -20.18
N ALA A 187 -25.18 -20.04 -20.32
CA ALA A 187 -25.95 -18.88 -20.76
C ALA A 187 -27.34 -18.68 -20.12
N ALA A 188 -27.48 -19.15 -18.85
CA ALA A 188 -28.72 -18.97 -18.08
C ALA A 188 -28.96 -17.46 -17.80
N ALA A 189 -30.21 -17.07 -17.58
CA ALA A 189 -30.55 -15.68 -17.30
C ALA A 189 -29.80 -15.17 -16.05
N ALA A 190 -29.32 -13.92 -16.12
CA ALA A 190 -28.70 -13.25 -14.99
C ALA A 190 -29.78 -12.85 -13.98
N VAL A 191 -29.54 -13.17 -12.71
CA VAL A 191 -30.37 -12.77 -11.57
C VAL A 191 -29.82 -11.51 -10.92
N ALA A 192 -28.51 -11.40 -10.83
CA ALA A 192 -27.82 -10.25 -10.27
C ALA A 192 -26.41 -10.10 -10.88
N MET A 193 -25.91 -8.89 -10.94
CA MET A 193 -24.58 -8.58 -11.45
C MET A 193 -23.89 -7.53 -10.59
N GLN A 194 -22.59 -7.71 -10.35
CA GLN A 194 -21.79 -6.74 -9.58
C GLN A 194 -20.34 -6.76 -10.03
N GLY A 195 -19.74 -5.59 -10.21
CA GLY A 195 -18.28 -5.46 -10.35
C GLY A 195 -17.59 -5.36 -9.01
N GLN A 196 -16.50 -6.11 -8.82
CA GLN A 196 -15.66 -6.05 -7.63
C GLN A 196 -14.23 -6.49 -7.95
N LYS A 197 -13.25 -5.70 -7.57
CA LYS A 197 -11.82 -6.06 -7.64
C LYS A 197 -11.37 -6.59 -9.02
N GLY A 198 -11.52 -5.78 -10.06
CA GLY A 198 -11.07 -6.15 -11.42
C GLY A 198 -11.82 -7.32 -12.06
N ALA A 199 -12.95 -7.73 -11.47
CA ALA A 199 -13.77 -8.81 -12.01
C ALA A 199 -15.28 -8.47 -12.00
N LEU A 200 -15.99 -9.00 -12.99
CA LEU A 200 -17.44 -8.97 -13.04
C LEU A 200 -17.98 -10.28 -12.43
N TYR A 201 -18.89 -10.14 -11.48
CA TYR A 201 -19.60 -11.26 -10.85
C TYR A 201 -21.03 -11.29 -11.35
N VAL A 202 -21.50 -12.49 -11.71
CA VAL A 202 -22.84 -12.74 -12.19
C VAL A 202 -23.44 -13.89 -11.40
N VAL A 203 -24.60 -13.67 -10.83
CA VAL A 203 -25.46 -14.75 -10.36
C VAL A 203 -26.39 -15.11 -11.51
N ALA A 204 -26.32 -16.33 -11.98
CA ALA A 204 -27.14 -16.82 -13.11
C ALA A 204 -27.79 -18.16 -12.77
N GLY A 205 -28.96 -18.38 -13.32
CA GLY A 205 -29.72 -19.61 -13.14
C GLY A 205 -31.17 -19.39 -12.76
N ASN A 206 -31.90 -20.49 -12.62
CA ASN A 206 -33.29 -20.48 -12.15
C ASN A 206 -33.33 -20.72 -10.64
N ASN A 207 -34.48 -20.47 -10.02
CA ASN A 207 -34.69 -20.72 -8.61
C ASN A 207 -34.35 -22.17 -8.25
N GLY A 208 -33.57 -22.33 -7.17
CA GLY A 208 -33.05 -23.62 -6.72
C GLY A 208 -31.79 -24.11 -7.43
N ALA A 209 -31.30 -23.37 -8.46
CA ALA A 209 -30.12 -23.73 -9.24
C ALA A 209 -29.23 -22.54 -9.61
N GLN A 210 -29.20 -21.52 -8.78
CA GLN A 210 -28.40 -20.32 -9.01
C GLN A 210 -26.93 -20.58 -8.73
N GLN A 211 -26.07 -20.02 -9.60
CA GLN A 211 -24.63 -20.14 -9.52
C GLN A 211 -23.95 -18.78 -9.57
N LEU A 212 -22.90 -18.59 -8.75
CA LEU A 212 -22.04 -17.42 -8.84
C LEU A 212 -20.90 -17.69 -9.81
N LEU A 213 -20.72 -16.77 -10.75
CA LEU A 213 -19.72 -16.83 -11.81
C LEU A 213 -18.86 -15.57 -11.75
N ARG A 214 -17.59 -15.70 -12.08
CA ARG A 214 -16.63 -14.58 -12.14
C ARG A 214 -16.03 -14.48 -13.53
N TRP A 215 -16.02 -13.29 -14.08
CA TRP A 215 -15.30 -12.98 -15.32
C TRP A 215 -14.21 -11.96 -15.07
N ASN A 216 -13.04 -12.21 -15.61
CA ASN A 216 -12.01 -11.20 -15.79
C ASN A 216 -11.37 -11.30 -17.18
N ALA A 217 -10.67 -10.23 -17.60
CA ALA A 217 -10.13 -10.15 -18.96
C ALA A 217 -9.04 -11.21 -19.24
N ASP A 218 -8.29 -11.63 -18.23
CA ASP A 218 -7.15 -12.55 -18.40
C ASP A 218 -7.58 -14.03 -18.41
N LYS A 219 -8.53 -14.41 -17.57
CA LYS A 219 -8.90 -15.82 -17.33
C LYS A 219 -10.26 -16.20 -17.92
N GLY A 220 -11.03 -15.22 -18.43
CA GLY A 220 -12.40 -15.45 -18.88
C GLY A 220 -13.36 -15.82 -17.75
N TRP A 221 -14.40 -16.57 -18.05
CA TRP A 221 -15.40 -17.01 -17.08
C TRP A 221 -14.91 -18.17 -16.22
N GLN A 222 -15.19 -18.09 -14.94
CA GLN A 222 -14.87 -19.10 -13.92
C GLN A 222 -16.09 -19.38 -13.06
N ASN A 223 -16.34 -20.66 -12.76
CA ASN A 223 -17.32 -21.08 -11.78
C ASN A 223 -16.77 -20.89 -10.38
N LEU A 224 -17.59 -20.40 -9.49
CA LEU A 224 -17.24 -20.20 -8.08
C LEU A 224 -17.96 -21.21 -7.18
N PRO A 225 -17.58 -21.34 -5.91
CA PRO A 225 -18.26 -22.22 -4.95
C PRO A 225 -19.76 -21.93 -4.87
N ALA A 226 -20.55 -22.95 -4.62
CA ALA A 226 -22.02 -22.88 -4.58
C ALA A 226 -22.53 -21.83 -3.58
N ILE A 227 -23.58 -21.10 -3.97
CA ILE A 227 -24.20 -20.04 -3.15
C ILE A 227 -24.93 -20.64 -1.93
N GLY A 228 -25.49 -21.83 -2.07
CA GLY A 228 -26.24 -22.50 -1.01
C GLY A 228 -27.71 -22.10 -0.89
N GLY A 229 -28.25 -21.42 -1.89
CA GLY A 229 -29.63 -20.97 -1.96
C GLY A 229 -29.85 -19.99 -3.10
N ASP A 230 -31.00 -19.34 -3.13
CA ASP A 230 -31.34 -18.35 -4.12
C ASP A 230 -31.05 -16.92 -3.63
N VAL A 231 -30.41 -16.13 -4.47
CA VAL A 231 -30.07 -14.75 -4.15
C VAL A 231 -31.34 -13.87 -4.26
N VAL A 232 -31.61 -13.11 -3.21
CA VAL A 232 -32.73 -12.15 -3.22
C VAL A 232 -32.42 -11.03 -4.22
N PRO A 233 -33.35 -10.74 -5.14
CA PRO A 233 -33.13 -9.69 -6.14
C PRO A 233 -32.78 -8.34 -5.52
N GLY A 234 -31.76 -7.67 -6.09
CA GLY A 234 -31.26 -6.37 -5.62
C GLY A 234 -30.34 -6.41 -4.40
N SER A 235 -30.13 -7.58 -3.77
CA SER A 235 -29.28 -7.71 -2.56
C SER A 235 -27.79 -7.80 -2.88
N LEU A 236 -27.39 -8.20 -4.08
CA LEU A 236 -25.98 -8.35 -4.45
C LEU A 236 -25.29 -7.00 -4.53
N ARG A 237 -24.27 -6.80 -3.71
CA ARG A 237 -23.46 -5.58 -3.71
C ARG A 237 -21.99 -5.87 -3.44
N ALA A 238 -21.14 -4.97 -3.89
CA ALA A 238 -19.74 -4.92 -3.47
C ALA A 238 -19.64 -4.38 -2.05
N LEU A 239 -18.78 -4.98 -1.22
CA LEU A 239 -18.53 -4.57 0.14
C LEU A 239 -17.01 -4.49 0.39
N GLY A 240 -16.55 -3.36 0.89
CA GLY A 240 -15.13 -3.10 1.04
C GLY A 240 -14.35 -3.30 -0.26
N GLN A 241 -13.13 -3.80 -0.17
CA GLN A 241 -12.26 -3.97 -1.34
C GLN A 241 -12.34 -5.36 -1.99
N ALA A 242 -12.81 -6.39 -1.28
CA ALA A 242 -12.71 -7.77 -1.76
C ALA A 242 -13.91 -8.67 -1.42
N HIS A 243 -15.02 -8.12 -0.92
CA HIS A 243 -16.20 -8.91 -0.58
C HIS A 243 -17.38 -8.57 -1.49
N LEU A 244 -18.24 -9.55 -1.69
CA LEU A 244 -19.59 -9.38 -2.17
C LEU A 244 -20.53 -9.70 -0.99
N LEU A 245 -21.52 -8.86 -0.76
CA LEU A 245 -22.58 -9.08 0.20
C LEU A 245 -23.86 -9.40 -0.57
N MET A 246 -24.59 -10.40 -0.12
CA MET A 246 -25.90 -10.76 -0.68
C MET A 246 -26.77 -11.42 0.38
N GLN A 247 -28.06 -11.36 0.17
CA GLN A 247 -29.06 -12.08 0.95
C GLN A 247 -29.46 -13.33 0.19
N VAL A 248 -29.43 -14.48 0.86
CA VAL A 248 -29.66 -15.79 0.25
C VAL A 248 -30.82 -16.45 0.95
N THR A 249 -31.75 -16.96 0.21
CA THR A 249 -32.92 -17.69 0.70
C THR A 249 -32.69 -19.20 0.55
N ASP A 250 -32.82 -19.92 1.63
CA ASP A 250 -32.71 -21.39 1.64
C ASP A 250 -33.96 -22.08 1.11
N ALA A 251 -33.90 -23.39 0.97
CA ALA A 251 -35.03 -24.21 0.51
C ALA A 251 -36.24 -24.19 1.48
N ALA A 252 -36.06 -23.76 2.72
CA ALA A 252 -37.14 -23.64 3.73
C ALA A 252 -37.79 -22.24 3.68
N GLY A 253 -37.31 -21.33 2.83
CA GLY A 253 -37.83 -19.97 2.70
C GLY A 253 -37.27 -18.99 3.73
N ASN A 254 -36.21 -19.36 4.48
CA ASN A 254 -35.51 -18.45 5.37
C ASN A 254 -34.39 -17.76 4.59
N SER A 255 -34.27 -16.45 4.79
CA SER A 255 -33.20 -15.67 4.18
C SER A 255 -32.19 -15.23 5.25
N HIS A 256 -30.92 -15.27 4.88
CA HIS A 256 -29.82 -14.76 5.69
C HIS A 256 -28.79 -14.05 4.80
N ALA A 257 -28.04 -13.14 5.38
CA ALA A 257 -26.99 -12.45 4.65
C ALA A 257 -25.69 -13.27 4.67
N ARG A 258 -25.03 -13.31 3.52
CA ARG A 258 -23.73 -13.96 3.31
C ARG A 258 -22.76 -13.01 2.62
N THR A 259 -21.49 -13.14 2.96
CA THR A 259 -20.44 -12.52 2.18
C THR A 259 -19.60 -13.56 1.44
N PHE A 260 -19.16 -13.19 0.25
CA PHE A 260 -18.21 -13.94 -0.55
C PHE A 260 -16.92 -13.19 -0.66
N HIS A 261 -15.79 -13.76 -0.22
CA HIS A 261 -14.50 -13.13 -0.33
C HIS A 261 -13.84 -13.46 -1.68
N SER A 262 -13.64 -12.46 -2.52
CA SER A 262 -13.21 -12.61 -3.92
C SER A 262 -11.80 -13.18 -4.10
N ILE A 263 -10.91 -13.02 -3.11
CA ILE A 263 -9.51 -13.48 -3.17
C ILE A 263 -9.40 -14.93 -2.70
N THR A 264 -10.02 -15.30 -1.57
CA THR A 264 -9.97 -16.66 -1.04
C THR A 264 -11.04 -17.57 -1.61
N SER A 265 -12.03 -17.00 -2.31
CA SER A 265 -13.21 -17.69 -2.84
C SER A 265 -14.01 -18.44 -1.75
N ALA A 266 -14.03 -17.89 -0.55
CA ALA A 266 -14.72 -18.45 0.62
C ALA A 266 -15.99 -17.69 0.96
N TRP A 267 -16.98 -18.42 1.50
CA TRP A 267 -18.24 -17.87 1.99
C TRP A 267 -18.22 -17.69 3.49
N MET A 268 -18.86 -16.64 3.96
CA MET A 268 -19.12 -16.40 5.38
C MET A 268 -20.59 -16.04 5.57
N ASP A 269 -21.24 -16.69 6.53
CA ASP A 269 -22.60 -16.37 6.96
C ASP A 269 -22.55 -15.28 8.05
N LEU A 270 -23.40 -14.28 7.90
CA LEU A 270 -23.51 -13.21 8.89
C LEU A 270 -24.54 -13.60 9.94
N ALA A 271 -24.09 -13.67 11.20
CA ALA A 271 -24.98 -13.94 12.32
C ALA A 271 -26.05 -12.83 12.46
N ASP A 272 -27.19 -13.18 13.06
CA ASP A 272 -28.29 -12.26 13.39
C ASP A 272 -28.93 -11.52 12.18
N THR A 273 -28.78 -12.08 10.97
CA THR A 273 -29.40 -11.52 9.76
C THR A 273 -30.58 -12.35 9.23
N ALA A 274 -30.98 -13.37 9.97
CA ALA A 274 -32.06 -14.25 9.55
C ALA A 274 -33.42 -13.54 9.51
N THR A 275 -34.15 -13.69 8.40
CA THR A 275 -35.47 -13.15 8.17
C THR A 275 -36.27 -14.10 7.30
N HIS A 276 -37.57 -13.89 7.22
CA HIS A 276 -38.37 -14.50 6.14
C HIS A 276 -37.99 -13.90 4.80
N ALA A 277 -38.14 -14.67 3.72
CA ALA A 277 -37.78 -14.23 2.38
C ALA A 277 -38.35 -12.83 2.05
N PRO A 278 -37.47 -11.81 1.90
CA PRO A 278 -37.94 -10.46 1.63
C PRO A 278 -38.44 -10.35 0.19
N ALA A 279 -39.39 -9.46 -0.01
CA ALA A 279 -39.94 -9.23 -1.35
C ALA A 279 -38.94 -8.55 -2.28
N ASN A 280 -38.12 -7.65 -1.75
CA ASN A 280 -37.04 -6.97 -2.47
C ASN A 280 -36.00 -6.45 -1.47
N SER A 281 -34.80 -6.26 -1.93
CA SER A 281 -33.66 -5.81 -1.13
C SER A 281 -32.82 -4.84 -1.95
N THR A 282 -32.05 -3.99 -1.25
CA THR A 282 -31.10 -3.07 -1.89
C THR A 282 -29.95 -2.76 -0.93
N SER A 283 -28.88 -2.17 -1.45
CA SER A 283 -27.77 -1.71 -0.62
C SER A 283 -28.18 -0.51 0.26
N TRP A 284 -27.69 -0.49 1.51
CA TRP A 284 -27.86 0.60 2.45
C TRP A 284 -26.68 0.68 3.42
N GLY A 285 -26.06 1.86 3.53
CA GLY A 285 -24.85 2.00 4.33
C GLY A 285 -23.78 0.94 3.97
N ASN A 286 -23.28 0.23 4.97
CA ASN A 286 -22.39 -0.92 4.79
C ASN A 286 -23.15 -2.27 4.81
N GLY A 287 -24.47 -2.25 4.69
CA GLY A 287 -25.31 -3.42 4.76
C GLY A 287 -26.40 -3.46 3.69
N LEU A 288 -27.57 -3.97 4.05
CA LEU A 288 -28.73 -4.12 3.17
C LEU A 288 -29.98 -3.58 3.85
N ALA A 289 -30.91 -3.08 3.04
CA ALA A 289 -32.27 -2.77 3.44
C ALA A 289 -33.26 -3.58 2.61
N TRP A 290 -34.37 -4.03 3.21
CA TRP A 290 -35.41 -4.81 2.52
C TRP A 290 -36.79 -4.48 3.02
N ALA A 291 -37.77 -4.81 2.19
CA ALA A 291 -39.17 -4.76 2.52
C ALA A 291 -39.68 -6.19 2.78
N ASN A 292 -40.31 -6.40 3.90
CA ASN A 292 -41.01 -7.63 4.20
C ASN A 292 -42.36 -7.70 3.50
N THR A 293 -42.93 -8.89 3.43
CA THR A 293 -44.27 -9.11 2.82
C THR A 293 -45.40 -8.43 3.56
N ASP A 294 -45.21 -8.10 4.86
CA ASP A 294 -46.14 -7.34 5.68
C ASP A 294 -46.03 -5.82 5.49
N GLY A 295 -45.14 -5.36 4.62
CA GLY A 295 -44.88 -3.94 4.35
C GLY A 295 -43.94 -3.27 5.33
N SER A 296 -43.40 -3.98 6.33
CA SER A 296 -42.38 -3.44 7.24
C SER A 296 -41.04 -3.33 6.52
N LEU A 297 -40.30 -2.26 6.84
CA LEU A 297 -38.97 -1.99 6.30
C LEU A 297 -37.91 -2.28 7.37
N GLN A 298 -36.94 -3.08 7.01
CA GLN A 298 -35.82 -3.44 7.87
C GLN A 298 -34.50 -3.20 7.16
N ALA A 299 -33.47 -3.00 7.93
CA ALA A 299 -32.11 -2.88 7.44
C ALA A 299 -31.12 -3.43 8.45
N PHE A 300 -29.94 -3.74 7.99
CA PHE A 300 -28.78 -3.91 8.85
C PHE A 300 -27.56 -3.21 8.25
N GLU A 301 -26.66 -2.80 9.12
CA GLU A 301 -25.34 -2.34 8.76
C GLU A 301 -24.29 -3.20 9.45
N LEU A 302 -23.15 -3.34 8.77
CA LEU A 302 -22.00 -4.00 9.34
C LEU A 302 -21.10 -2.97 9.99
N GLU A 303 -20.70 -3.23 11.23
CA GLU A 303 -19.71 -2.46 11.95
C GLU A 303 -18.48 -3.35 12.20
N GLY A 304 -17.29 -2.81 11.95
CA GLY A 304 -16.04 -3.53 12.24
C GLY A 304 -15.71 -3.50 13.72
N GLY A 305 -15.46 -4.65 14.31
CA GLY A 305 -14.94 -4.75 15.67
C GLY A 305 -13.52 -4.17 15.75
N LYS A 306 -13.18 -3.53 16.87
CA LYS A 306 -11.83 -3.05 17.18
C LYS A 306 -11.25 -3.87 18.31
N HIS A 307 -10.01 -4.35 18.12
CA HIS A 307 -9.28 -5.08 19.14
C HIS A 307 -8.34 -4.14 19.87
N LEU A 308 -8.71 -3.74 21.09
CA LEU A 308 -7.87 -2.89 21.92
C LEU A 308 -6.60 -3.62 22.35
N LEU A 309 -5.47 -2.91 22.30
CA LEU A 309 -4.21 -3.41 22.81
C LEU A 309 -4.31 -3.69 24.32
N ARG A 310 -3.83 -4.84 24.73
CA ARG A 310 -3.79 -5.25 26.13
C ARG A 310 -2.61 -4.57 26.85
N TRP A 311 -2.63 -4.53 28.17
CA TRP A 311 -1.57 -3.89 28.96
C TRP A 311 -0.16 -4.45 28.66
N LEU A 312 -0.06 -5.74 28.38
CA LEU A 312 1.20 -6.40 28.06
C LEU A 312 1.76 -5.95 26.70
N ASP A 313 0.89 -5.72 25.72
CA ASP A 313 1.28 -5.19 24.41
C ASP A 313 1.87 -3.79 24.55
N TRP A 314 1.23 -2.95 25.36
CA TRP A 314 1.76 -1.62 25.70
C TRP A 314 3.09 -1.70 26.44
N ALA A 315 3.25 -2.62 27.38
CA ALA A 315 4.50 -2.81 28.10
C ALA A 315 5.65 -3.15 27.12
N VAL A 316 5.43 -4.04 26.16
CA VAL A 316 6.42 -4.41 25.14
C VAL A 316 6.77 -3.21 24.25
N ILE A 317 5.78 -2.46 23.79
CA ILE A 317 6.00 -1.25 22.97
C ILE A 317 6.81 -0.21 23.74
N VAL A 318 6.45 0.04 25.00
CA VAL A 318 7.18 1.01 25.86
C VAL A 318 8.62 0.58 26.09
N VAL A 319 8.86 -0.71 26.38
CA VAL A 319 10.22 -1.25 26.54
C VAL A 319 11.04 -1.09 25.27
N TYR A 320 10.42 -1.36 24.10
CA TYR A 320 11.10 -1.14 22.82
C TYR A 320 11.45 0.33 22.61
N LEU A 321 10.51 1.25 22.79
CA LEU A 321 10.76 2.68 22.64
C LEU A 321 11.83 3.21 23.62
N ALA A 322 11.78 2.74 24.87
CA ALA A 322 12.80 3.08 25.87
C ALA A 322 14.19 2.55 25.49
N ALA A 323 14.27 1.37 24.89
CA ALA A 323 15.54 0.82 24.39
C ALA A 323 16.11 1.68 23.26
N MET A 324 15.29 2.17 22.34
CA MET A 324 15.73 3.07 21.25
C MET A 324 16.29 4.39 21.83
N LEU A 325 15.58 5.00 22.77
CA LEU A 325 16.08 6.20 23.46
C LEU A 325 17.37 5.91 24.23
N GLY A 326 17.47 4.74 24.89
CA GLY A 326 18.67 4.31 25.62
C GLY A 326 19.90 4.21 24.74
N ILE A 327 19.76 3.66 23.53
CA ILE A 327 20.85 3.60 22.54
C ILE A 327 21.24 5.02 22.08
N GLY A 328 20.26 5.87 21.77
CA GLY A 328 20.50 7.26 21.39
C GLY A 328 21.27 8.03 22.49
N ALA A 329 20.81 7.92 23.74
CA ALA A 329 21.44 8.54 24.89
C ALA A 329 22.85 8.02 25.14
N TRP A 330 23.07 6.70 24.99
CA TRP A 330 24.39 6.09 25.12
C TRP A 330 25.40 6.74 24.19
N PHE A 331 25.07 6.87 22.90
CA PHE A 331 25.98 7.51 21.95
C PHE A 331 26.14 9.00 22.19
N TYR A 332 25.08 9.70 22.61
CA TYR A 332 25.17 11.11 22.99
C TYR A 332 26.20 11.37 24.12
N PHE A 333 26.15 10.54 25.17
CA PHE A 333 27.08 10.70 26.30
C PHE A 333 28.50 10.18 26.04
N GLN A 334 28.64 9.20 25.14
CA GLN A 334 29.95 8.60 24.86
C GLN A 334 30.74 9.39 23.81
N GLU A 335 30.06 10.04 22.87
CA GLU A 335 30.69 10.81 21.81
C GLU A 335 30.73 12.29 22.18
N LYS A 336 31.95 12.76 22.45
CA LYS A 336 32.21 14.18 22.43
C LYS A 336 32.19 14.59 20.96
N HIS A 337 31.06 15.13 20.45
CA HIS A 337 30.88 15.56 19.07
C HIS A 337 31.98 16.50 18.59
N GLY A 338 33.15 15.93 18.36
CA GLY A 338 34.38 16.69 18.07
C GLY A 338 34.47 17.09 16.59
N THR A 339 33.92 16.29 15.69
CA THR A 339 34.03 16.48 14.25
C THR A 339 32.73 16.32 13.52
N THR A 340 32.59 16.97 12.37
CA THR A 340 31.44 16.77 11.47
C THR A 340 31.37 15.35 10.93
N SER A 341 32.51 14.72 10.70
CA SER A 341 32.59 13.32 10.26
C SER A 341 32.03 12.35 11.28
N ASP A 342 32.22 12.58 12.60
CA ASP A 342 31.66 11.72 13.64
C ASP A 342 30.13 11.75 13.62
N PHE A 343 29.55 12.91 13.48
CA PHE A 343 28.10 13.08 13.45
C PHE A 343 27.45 12.61 12.14
N PHE A 344 27.97 13.04 10.98
CA PHE A 344 27.33 12.79 9.69
C PHE A 344 27.61 11.41 9.10
N VAL A 345 28.81 10.87 9.30
CA VAL A 345 29.24 9.58 8.74
C VAL A 345 29.83 8.62 9.77
N GLY A 346 29.53 8.84 11.06
CA GLY A 346 29.96 7.96 12.15
C GLY A 346 31.48 7.82 12.27
N GLY A 347 32.24 8.88 11.93
CA GLY A 347 33.71 8.85 11.93
C GLY A 347 34.28 7.81 10.96
N ARG A 348 33.50 7.32 10.02
CA ARG A 348 33.88 6.26 9.06
C ARG A 348 34.41 5.00 9.75
N SER A 349 33.84 4.68 10.91
CA SER A 349 34.29 3.58 11.77
C SER A 349 33.34 2.40 11.82
N ILE A 350 32.23 2.49 11.10
CA ILE A 350 31.15 1.50 11.10
C ILE A 350 31.60 0.23 10.37
N PRO A 351 31.45 -0.96 10.99
CA PRO A 351 31.74 -2.21 10.33
C PRO A 351 30.73 -2.48 9.20
N PHE A 352 31.19 -3.11 8.11
CA PHE A 352 30.38 -3.34 6.90
C PHE A 352 29.06 -4.08 7.17
N TRP A 353 29.07 -5.05 8.08
CA TRP A 353 27.87 -5.81 8.42
C TRP A 353 26.81 -4.95 9.12
N ALA A 354 27.21 -4.04 10.03
CA ALA A 354 26.26 -3.13 10.67
C ALA A 354 25.69 -2.12 9.67
N ALA A 355 26.54 -1.57 8.79
CA ALA A 355 26.10 -0.70 7.71
C ALA A 355 25.15 -1.44 6.74
N GLY A 356 25.44 -2.70 6.40
CA GLY A 356 24.59 -3.53 5.55
C GLY A 356 23.23 -3.83 6.16
N VAL A 357 23.19 -4.15 7.46
CA VAL A 357 21.93 -4.34 8.18
C VAL A 357 21.12 -3.04 8.23
N SER A 358 21.77 -1.90 8.48
CA SER A 358 21.12 -0.59 8.48
C SER A 358 20.61 -0.20 7.08
N LEU A 359 21.31 -0.56 6.00
CA LEU A 359 20.83 -0.41 4.63
C LEU A 359 19.52 -1.18 4.43
N TYR A 360 19.48 -2.43 4.89
CA TYR A 360 18.26 -3.23 4.83
C TYR A 360 17.12 -2.62 5.63
N ALA A 361 17.38 -2.20 6.87
CA ALA A 361 16.39 -1.54 7.74
C ALA A 361 15.80 -0.28 7.10
N THR A 362 16.66 0.50 6.45
CA THR A 362 16.27 1.75 5.78
C THR A 362 15.44 1.50 4.51
N ASN A 363 15.76 0.44 3.78
CA ASN A 363 15.04 0.07 2.55
C ASN A 363 13.69 -0.60 2.86
N THR A 364 13.63 -1.38 3.94
CA THR A 364 12.41 -2.06 4.36
C THR A 364 11.60 -1.15 5.27
N SER A 365 10.67 -0.42 4.69
CA SER A 365 9.78 0.46 5.44
C SER A 365 8.61 -0.30 6.06
N SER A 366 7.87 0.36 6.95
CA SER A 366 6.60 -0.14 7.49
C SER A 366 5.55 -0.42 6.40
N ILE A 367 5.60 0.33 5.30
CA ILE A 367 4.75 0.06 4.12
C ILE A 367 5.07 -1.33 3.57
N SER A 368 6.35 -1.68 3.44
CA SER A 368 6.77 -3.01 2.99
C SER A 368 6.32 -4.12 3.94
N PHE A 369 6.33 -3.84 5.26
CA PHE A 369 5.88 -4.79 6.27
C PHE A 369 4.37 -5.09 6.19
N ILE A 370 3.57 -4.13 5.74
CA ILE A 370 2.12 -4.24 5.60
C ILE A 370 1.73 -4.60 4.18
N ALA A 371 2.23 -3.88 3.18
CA ALA A 371 1.79 -4.00 1.80
C ALA A 371 2.33 -5.25 1.10
N ILE A 372 3.52 -5.75 1.44
CA ILE A 372 4.06 -6.97 0.81
C ILE A 372 3.23 -8.20 1.19
N PRO A 373 2.91 -8.48 2.47
CA PRO A 373 1.99 -9.55 2.82
C PRO A 373 0.62 -9.41 2.16
N ALA A 374 0.07 -8.18 2.13
CA ALA A 374 -1.21 -7.91 1.48
C ALA A 374 -1.17 -8.22 -0.03
N LYS A 375 -0.08 -7.86 -0.70
CA LYS A 375 0.09 -8.15 -2.12
C LYS A 375 0.24 -9.65 -2.40
N ALA A 376 0.96 -10.38 -1.56
CA ALA A 376 1.08 -11.83 -1.68
C ALA A 376 -0.23 -12.56 -1.34
N PHE A 377 -0.99 -12.05 -0.36
CA PHE A 377 -2.35 -12.50 -0.07
C PHE A 377 -3.27 -12.33 -1.28
N GLU A 378 -3.24 -11.16 -1.91
CA GLU A 378 -4.05 -10.85 -3.08
C GLU A 378 -3.66 -11.64 -4.32
N THR A 379 -2.36 -11.70 -4.64
CA THR A 379 -1.83 -12.26 -5.88
C THR A 379 -0.98 -13.52 -5.64
N ASN A 380 0.31 -13.44 -5.96
CA ASN A 380 1.29 -14.51 -5.81
C ASN A 380 2.69 -13.90 -5.55
N TRP A 381 3.75 -14.68 -5.77
CA TRP A 381 5.13 -14.25 -5.53
C TRP A 381 5.82 -13.61 -6.75
N GLN A 382 5.11 -13.28 -7.83
CA GLN A 382 5.73 -12.64 -9.00
C GLN A 382 6.45 -11.34 -8.64
N TYR A 383 5.89 -10.54 -7.73
CA TYR A 383 6.55 -9.30 -7.27
C TYR A 383 7.82 -9.55 -6.44
N LEU A 384 8.01 -10.73 -5.84
CA LEU A 384 9.27 -11.12 -5.21
C LEU A 384 10.41 -11.20 -6.22
N THR A 385 10.11 -11.49 -7.48
CA THR A 385 11.10 -11.47 -8.58
C THR A 385 11.79 -10.11 -8.69
N ASN A 386 11.09 -9.01 -8.43
CA ASN A 386 11.72 -7.69 -8.38
C ASN A 386 12.85 -7.63 -7.33
N ASN A 387 12.63 -8.18 -6.12
CA ASN A 387 13.66 -8.22 -5.08
C ASN A 387 14.86 -9.10 -5.49
N LEU A 388 14.59 -10.23 -6.14
CA LEU A 388 15.65 -11.13 -6.60
C LEU A 388 16.49 -10.50 -7.72
N ILE A 389 15.87 -9.80 -8.65
CA ILE A 389 16.57 -9.04 -9.71
C ILE A 389 17.30 -7.84 -9.08
N ALA A 390 16.69 -7.16 -8.09
CA ALA A 390 17.33 -6.07 -7.37
C ALA A 390 18.63 -6.50 -6.68
N VAL A 391 18.72 -7.73 -6.18
CA VAL A 391 19.95 -8.31 -5.64
C VAL A 391 21.06 -8.31 -6.68
N LEU A 392 20.76 -8.68 -7.93
CA LEU A 392 21.74 -8.65 -9.03
C LEU A 392 22.17 -7.21 -9.36
N GLY A 393 21.21 -6.29 -9.37
CA GLY A 393 21.51 -4.86 -9.54
C GLY A 393 22.40 -4.30 -8.43
N LEU A 394 22.14 -4.69 -7.18
CA LEU A 394 22.96 -4.29 -6.04
C LEU A 394 24.37 -4.87 -6.06
N ILE A 395 24.57 -6.03 -6.63
CA ILE A 395 25.90 -6.59 -6.86
C ILE A 395 26.70 -5.68 -7.80
N PHE A 396 26.06 -5.20 -8.88
CA PHE A 396 26.68 -4.23 -9.77
C PHE A 396 27.04 -2.94 -9.03
N VAL A 397 26.12 -2.41 -8.24
CA VAL A 397 26.34 -1.21 -7.41
C VAL A 397 27.52 -1.42 -6.44
N ALA A 398 27.59 -2.58 -5.78
CA ALA A 398 28.62 -2.91 -4.81
C ALA A 398 30.03 -2.98 -5.42
N ILE A 399 30.13 -3.36 -6.67
CA ILE A 399 31.44 -3.57 -7.33
C ILE A 399 31.94 -2.26 -7.98
N TRP A 400 31.07 -1.51 -8.66
CA TRP A 400 31.49 -0.38 -9.51
C TRP A 400 31.13 0.98 -8.96
N ILE A 401 29.95 1.16 -8.38
CA ILE A 401 29.44 2.48 -8.00
C ILE A 401 29.91 2.87 -6.60
N VAL A 402 29.66 2.03 -5.62
CA VAL A 402 29.89 2.32 -4.22
C VAL A 402 31.34 2.52 -3.86
N PRO A 403 32.30 1.68 -4.32
CA PRO A 403 33.71 1.89 -4.03
C PRO A 403 34.25 3.19 -4.60
N LEU A 404 33.77 3.60 -5.78
CA LEU A 404 34.17 4.87 -6.40
C LEU A 404 33.76 6.05 -5.51
N LEU A 405 32.50 6.13 -5.08
CA LEU A 405 31.99 7.23 -4.27
C LEU A 405 32.60 7.22 -2.86
N ARG A 406 32.86 6.05 -2.30
CA ARG A 406 33.47 5.95 -0.96
C ARG A 406 34.92 6.47 -0.93
N ARG A 407 35.71 6.26 -1.98
CA ARG A 407 37.08 6.76 -2.12
C ARG A 407 37.17 8.27 -2.08
N LEU A 408 36.12 8.97 -2.47
CA LEU A 408 36.06 10.42 -2.49
C LEU A 408 35.84 11.07 -1.12
N ASP A 409 35.67 10.26 -0.08
CA ASP A 409 35.48 10.69 1.32
C ASP A 409 34.35 11.72 1.51
N LEU A 410 33.27 11.57 0.78
CA LEU A 410 32.13 12.46 0.81
C LEU A 410 31.33 12.35 2.11
N MET A 411 30.69 13.43 2.55
CA MET A 411 29.61 13.41 3.55
C MET A 411 28.24 13.58 2.89
N SER A 412 28.17 14.37 1.82
CA SER A 412 27.02 14.48 0.94
C SER A 412 27.35 13.85 -0.41
N VAL A 413 26.47 12.95 -0.90
CA VAL A 413 26.67 12.35 -2.23
C VAL A 413 26.67 13.39 -3.34
N PHE A 414 25.93 14.48 -3.16
CA PHE A 414 25.84 15.56 -4.15
C PHE A 414 27.16 16.35 -4.29
N SER A 415 28.10 16.21 -3.36
CA SER A 415 29.46 16.73 -3.51
C SER A 415 30.19 16.15 -4.72
N TYR A 416 29.86 14.93 -5.13
CA TYR A 416 30.35 14.34 -6.37
C TYR A 416 29.99 15.18 -7.60
N LEU A 417 28.75 15.69 -7.66
CA LEU A 417 28.27 16.53 -8.77
C LEU A 417 29.02 17.86 -8.84
N GLU A 418 29.41 18.43 -7.69
CA GLU A 418 30.26 19.64 -7.67
C GLU A 418 31.66 19.33 -8.17
N THR A 419 32.29 18.26 -7.69
CA THR A 419 33.64 17.88 -8.09
C THR A 419 33.70 17.52 -9.57
N ARG A 420 32.70 16.81 -10.08
CA ARG A 420 32.64 16.33 -11.46
C ARG A 420 32.15 17.40 -12.43
N PHE A 421 31.21 18.24 -12.02
CA PHE A 421 30.53 19.21 -12.87
C PHE A 421 30.57 20.62 -12.28
N HIS A 422 29.55 21.03 -11.50
CA HIS A 422 29.41 22.40 -11.05
C HIS A 422 28.70 22.50 -9.68
N PRO A 423 29.07 23.48 -8.80
CA PRO A 423 28.43 23.67 -7.49
C PRO A 423 26.91 23.91 -7.57
N ALA A 424 26.42 24.62 -8.61
CA ALA A 424 25.00 24.88 -8.77
C ALA A 424 24.19 23.59 -8.97
N ILE A 425 24.74 22.59 -9.68
CA ILE A 425 24.09 21.29 -9.87
C ILE A 425 23.99 20.55 -8.54
N ARG A 426 25.04 20.60 -7.71
CA ARG A 426 25.02 20.06 -6.34
C ARG A 426 23.92 20.69 -5.51
N MET A 427 23.86 22.02 -5.43
CA MET A 427 22.89 22.73 -4.60
C MET A 427 21.46 22.47 -5.03
N LEU A 428 21.19 22.45 -6.35
CA LEU A 428 19.86 22.15 -6.88
C LEU A 428 19.44 20.71 -6.55
N ALA A 429 20.34 19.74 -6.76
CA ALA A 429 20.08 18.34 -6.45
C ALA A 429 19.78 18.14 -4.97
N SER A 430 20.57 18.75 -4.10
CA SER A 430 20.41 18.69 -2.65
C SER A 430 19.11 19.36 -2.18
N ALA A 431 18.77 20.53 -2.71
CA ALA A 431 17.52 21.22 -2.40
C ALA A 431 16.28 20.39 -2.78
N LEU A 432 16.26 19.88 -4.00
CA LEU A 432 15.15 19.02 -4.45
C LEU A 432 15.06 17.73 -3.64
N CYS A 433 16.19 17.12 -3.32
CA CYS A 433 16.20 15.94 -2.44
C CYS A 433 15.58 16.25 -1.07
N ILE A 434 15.98 17.35 -0.42
CA ILE A 434 15.43 17.76 0.88
C ILE A 434 13.91 17.96 0.80
N VAL A 435 13.44 18.74 -0.19
CA VAL A 435 12.00 19.02 -0.34
C VAL A 435 11.20 17.75 -0.55
N MET A 436 11.70 16.84 -1.38
CA MET A 436 11.02 15.59 -1.68
C MET A 436 10.99 14.62 -0.50
N GLN A 437 12.09 14.53 0.26
CA GLN A 437 12.15 13.68 1.44
C GLN A 437 11.15 14.16 2.51
N ILE A 438 11.07 15.48 2.74
CA ILE A 438 10.15 16.05 3.75
C ILE A 438 8.70 15.95 3.26
N GLY A 439 8.44 16.39 2.02
CA GLY A 439 7.08 16.59 1.51
C GLY A 439 6.33 15.30 1.21
N SER A 440 7.02 14.22 0.85
CA SER A 440 6.36 12.97 0.49
C SER A 440 6.78 11.80 1.38
N ARG A 441 8.06 11.44 1.37
CA ARG A 441 8.50 10.16 1.91
C ARG A 441 8.34 10.05 3.43
N MET A 442 8.76 11.06 4.20
CA MET A 442 8.69 11.03 5.66
C MET A 442 7.27 10.98 6.20
N SER A 443 6.40 11.82 5.64
CA SER A 443 5.02 11.96 6.13
C SER A 443 4.21 10.70 5.86
N VAL A 444 4.40 10.08 4.68
CA VAL A 444 3.75 8.83 4.30
C VAL A 444 4.21 7.65 5.15
N ILE A 445 5.51 7.57 5.45
CA ILE A 445 6.07 6.51 6.31
C ILE A 445 5.51 6.60 7.74
N LEU A 446 5.15 7.79 8.22
CA LEU A 446 4.47 7.96 9.50
C LEU A 446 2.97 7.66 9.41
N PHE A 447 2.30 8.14 8.36
CA PHE A 447 0.85 8.10 8.26
C PHE A 447 0.30 6.69 7.96
N LEU A 448 0.82 5.99 6.95
CA LEU A 448 0.22 4.73 6.51
C LEU A 448 0.25 3.61 7.57
N PRO A 449 1.37 3.34 8.27
CA PRO A 449 1.36 2.34 9.34
C PRO A 449 0.50 2.77 10.53
N ALA A 450 0.44 4.06 10.84
CA ALA A 450 -0.42 4.57 11.89
C ALA A 450 -1.90 4.35 11.56
N LEU A 451 -2.28 4.58 10.31
CA LEU A 451 -3.64 4.31 9.83
C LEU A 451 -3.98 2.82 9.92
N ALA A 452 -3.10 1.94 9.45
CA ALA A 452 -3.32 0.49 9.48
C ALA A 452 -3.48 -0.03 10.92
N ILE A 453 -2.64 0.43 11.84
CA ILE A 453 -2.72 0.05 13.26
C ILE A 453 -3.99 0.60 13.90
N SER A 454 -4.32 1.86 13.66
CA SER A 454 -5.51 2.51 14.20
C SER A 454 -6.81 1.82 13.78
N THR A 455 -6.90 1.43 12.52
CA THR A 455 -8.10 0.80 11.95
C THR A 455 -8.48 -0.47 12.72
N ILE A 456 -7.50 -1.17 13.28
CA ILE A 456 -7.69 -2.48 13.88
C ILE A 456 -7.65 -2.42 15.40
N THR A 457 -6.67 -1.72 15.98
CA THR A 457 -6.46 -1.67 17.43
C THR A 457 -7.28 -0.61 18.11
N GLY A 458 -7.86 0.33 17.38
CA GLY A 458 -8.54 1.49 17.94
C GLY A 458 -7.60 2.55 18.54
N LEU A 459 -6.28 2.36 18.41
CA LEU A 459 -5.31 3.39 18.76
C LEU A 459 -5.47 4.56 17.80
N ASP A 460 -5.67 5.76 18.33
CA ASP A 460 -5.81 6.95 17.51
C ASP A 460 -4.61 7.15 16.57
N VAL A 461 -4.85 7.47 15.30
CA VAL A 461 -3.82 7.66 14.27
C VAL A 461 -2.80 8.71 14.71
N ALA A 462 -3.26 9.81 15.34
CA ALA A 462 -2.39 10.90 15.77
C ALA A 462 -1.42 10.43 16.84
N TRP A 463 -1.85 9.59 17.79
CA TRP A 463 -0.97 9.03 18.81
C TRP A 463 0.09 8.11 18.21
N SER A 464 -0.27 7.27 17.25
CA SER A 464 0.69 6.41 16.55
C SER A 464 1.74 7.23 15.79
N ILE A 465 1.32 8.28 15.07
CA ILE A 465 2.23 9.21 14.37
C ILE A 465 3.18 9.89 15.37
N MET A 466 2.63 10.41 16.47
CA MET A 466 3.42 11.11 17.48
C MET A 466 4.43 10.20 18.18
N LEU A 467 4.03 8.98 18.57
CA LEU A 467 4.94 8.02 19.19
C LEU A 467 6.10 7.69 18.26
N MET A 468 5.84 7.27 17.03
CA MET A 468 6.91 6.97 16.08
C MET A 468 7.78 8.19 15.78
N GLY A 469 7.18 9.34 15.52
CA GLY A 469 7.89 10.55 15.11
C GLY A 469 8.73 11.16 16.21
N ILE A 470 8.19 11.40 17.40
CA ILE A 470 8.88 12.07 18.51
C ILE A 470 10.05 11.23 18.99
N PHE A 471 9.84 9.93 19.24
CA PHE A 471 10.93 9.05 19.69
C PHE A 471 12.05 8.96 18.66
N THR A 472 11.71 8.93 17.37
CA THR A 472 12.69 8.92 16.29
C THR A 472 13.51 10.21 16.25
N ILE A 473 12.85 11.37 16.34
CA ILE A 473 13.54 12.66 16.37
C ILE A 473 14.56 12.69 17.52
N ILE A 474 14.16 12.29 18.72
CA ILE A 474 15.00 12.36 19.90
C ILE A 474 16.27 11.53 19.73
N TYR A 475 16.18 10.23 19.46
CA TYR A 475 17.40 9.40 19.40
C TYR A 475 18.27 9.71 18.18
N THR A 476 17.67 10.15 17.06
CA THR A 476 18.40 10.48 15.84
C THR A 476 19.23 11.75 16.02
N THR A 477 18.63 12.79 16.58
CA THR A 477 19.31 14.08 16.80
C THR A 477 20.35 14.02 17.90
N MET A 478 20.15 13.18 18.93
CA MET A 478 21.12 13.00 20.00
C MET A 478 22.40 12.28 19.54
N GLY A 479 22.30 11.22 18.78
CA GLY A 479 23.44 10.32 18.54
C GLY A 479 24.01 10.31 17.13
N GLY A 480 23.45 11.08 16.20
CA GLY A 480 23.91 11.13 14.80
C GLY A 480 23.92 9.78 14.11
N MET A 481 24.82 9.61 13.11
CA MET A 481 24.84 8.40 12.25
C MET A 481 25.13 7.11 13.03
N LYS A 482 25.96 7.13 14.06
CA LYS A 482 26.25 5.92 14.85
C LYS A 482 25.00 5.44 15.58
N ALA A 483 24.26 6.35 16.23
CA ALA A 483 23.01 5.98 16.89
C ALA A 483 22.02 5.42 15.88
N VAL A 484 21.88 6.06 14.72
CA VAL A 484 20.98 5.58 13.65
C VAL A 484 21.33 4.16 13.23
N ILE A 485 22.60 3.86 12.94
CA ILE A 485 22.98 2.53 12.46
C ILE A 485 22.79 1.45 13.55
N TRP A 486 23.10 1.75 14.81
CA TRP A 486 22.95 0.77 15.88
C TRP A 486 21.48 0.60 16.32
N THR A 487 20.67 1.66 16.26
CA THR A 487 19.20 1.50 16.43
C THR A 487 18.60 0.70 15.29
N ASP A 488 18.99 0.97 14.06
CA ASP A 488 18.55 0.19 12.88
C ASP A 488 18.89 -1.29 13.04
N PHE A 489 20.08 -1.60 13.58
CA PHE A 489 20.50 -2.98 13.83
C PHE A 489 19.54 -3.69 14.80
N VAL A 490 19.19 -3.07 15.92
CA VAL A 490 18.22 -3.63 16.87
C VAL A 490 16.84 -3.72 16.25
N GLN A 491 16.42 -2.71 15.51
CA GLN A 491 15.12 -2.64 14.84
C GLN A 491 14.93 -3.77 13.83
N VAL A 492 15.98 -4.13 13.08
CA VAL A 492 15.94 -5.29 12.18
C VAL A 492 15.67 -6.59 12.95
N PHE A 493 16.30 -6.78 14.11
CA PHE A 493 16.04 -7.98 14.93
C PHE A 493 14.60 -8.03 15.43
N VAL A 494 14.05 -6.90 15.88
CA VAL A 494 12.65 -6.84 16.31
C VAL A 494 11.70 -7.10 15.14
N MET A 495 11.97 -6.50 13.98
CA MET A 495 11.18 -6.66 12.77
C MET A 495 11.20 -8.10 12.25
N PHE A 496 12.40 -8.69 12.08
CA PHE A 496 12.54 -10.07 11.61
C PHE A 496 12.03 -11.08 12.63
N GLY A 497 12.34 -10.88 13.90
CA GLY A 497 11.84 -11.74 14.98
C GLY A 497 10.33 -11.78 15.03
N GLY A 498 9.68 -10.61 14.93
CA GLY A 498 8.23 -10.49 14.82
C GLY A 498 7.67 -11.17 13.56
N ALA A 499 8.28 -10.95 12.40
CA ALA A 499 7.84 -11.54 11.14
C ALA A 499 8.00 -13.08 11.12
N ILE A 500 9.13 -13.60 11.60
CA ILE A 500 9.37 -15.05 11.70
C ILE A 500 8.39 -15.69 12.70
N PHE A 501 8.15 -15.04 13.83
CA PHE A 501 7.15 -15.52 14.78
C PHE A 501 5.76 -15.53 14.17
N ALA A 502 5.37 -14.45 13.48
CA ALA A 502 4.07 -14.34 12.85
C ALA A 502 3.84 -15.45 11.83
N ILE A 503 4.78 -15.67 10.89
CA ILE A 503 4.61 -16.77 9.91
C ILE A 503 4.56 -18.14 10.59
N GLY A 504 5.40 -18.37 11.59
CA GLY A 504 5.37 -19.64 12.36
C GLY A 504 4.04 -19.86 13.07
N PHE A 505 3.46 -18.80 13.66
CA PHE A 505 2.17 -18.87 14.32
C PHE A 505 1.02 -19.08 13.32
N ILE A 506 1.02 -18.38 12.18
CA ILE A 506 0.03 -18.59 11.12
C ILE A 506 0.06 -20.06 10.66
N LEU A 507 1.26 -20.59 10.35
CA LEU A 507 1.44 -21.99 9.92
C LEU A 507 0.98 -22.99 10.98
N TYR A 508 1.12 -22.66 12.26
CA TYR A 508 0.61 -23.46 13.37
C TYR A 508 -0.93 -23.46 13.43
N GLN A 509 -1.56 -22.34 13.09
CA GLN A 509 -3.03 -22.18 13.09
C GLN A 509 -3.70 -22.77 11.84
N ILE A 510 -2.97 -23.05 10.77
CA ILE A 510 -3.50 -23.70 9.56
C ILE A 510 -3.81 -25.17 9.88
N ASN A 511 -5.03 -25.60 9.58
CA ASN A 511 -5.43 -26.99 9.67
C ASN A 511 -4.59 -27.86 8.72
N GLY A 512 -3.81 -28.80 9.26
CA GLY A 512 -2.84 -29.57 8.48
C GLY A 512 -1.44 -28.96 8.43
N GLY A 513 -1.22 -27.76 8.98
CA GLY A 513 0.08 -27.15 9.15
C GLY A 513 0.84 -26.87 7.85
N VAL A 514 2.17 -27.01 7.90
CA VAL A 514 3.06 -26.73 6.75
C VAL A 514 2.74 -27.57 5.50
N PRO A 515 2.43 -28.86 5.59
CA PRO A 515 2.05 -29.67 4.42
C PRO A 515 0.82 -29.11 3.69
N GLU A 516 -0.23 -28.72 4.40
CA GLU A 516 -1.43 -28.13 3.81
C GLU A 516 -1.13 -26.76 3.21
N PHE A 517 -0.33 -25.95 3.89
CA PHE A 517 0.12 -24.66 3.35
C PHE A 517 0.80 -24.84 1.99
N ILE A 518 1.73 -25.80 1.85
CA ILE A 518 2.45 -26.04 0.59
C ILE A 518 1.47 -26.54 -0.47
N ALA A 519 0.61 -27.48 -0.15
CA ALA A 519 -0.35 -28.05 -1.09
C ALA A 519 -1.34 -27.00 -1.61
N ALA A 520 -1.93 -26.20 -0.71
CA ALA A 520 -2.89 -25.17 -1.04
C ALA A 520 -2.24 -24.03 -1.85
N ALA A 521 -1.04 -23.59 -1.46
CA ALA A 521 -0.31 -22.55 -2.18
C ALA A 521 0.10 -22.99 -3.60
N ALA A 522 0.45 -24.27 -3.78
CA ALA A 522 0.80 -24.83 -5.07
C ALA A 522 -0.43 -24.98 -5.99
N SER A 523 -1.56 -25.46 -5.46
CA SER A 523 -2.79 -25.67 -6.25
C SER A 523 -3.34 -24.40 -6.89
N GLU A 524 -3.18 -23.25 -6.23
CA GLU A 524 -3.65 -21.93 -6.69
C GLU A 524 -2.54 -21.06 -7.27
N ASN A 525 -1.35 -21.62 -7.56
CA ASN A 525 -0.18 -20.91 -8.08
C ASN A 525 0.23 -19.69 -7.22
N LYS A 526 -0.04 -19.71 -5.91
CA LYS A 526 0.31 -18.62 -5.00
C LYS A 526 1.82 -18.40 -4.85
N THR A 527 2.62 -19.43 -5.10
CA THR A 527 4.09 -19.40 -5.04
C THR A 527 4.75 -19.18 -6.39
N GLN A 528 4.01 -18.84 -7.43
CA GLN A 528 4.58 -18.54 -8.74
C GLN A 528 5.50 -17.33 -8.66
N LEU A 529 6.79 -17.52 -8.95
CA LEU A 529 7.83 -16.49 -8.92
C LEU A 529 8.00 -15.78 -10.26
N PHE A 530 8.20 -16.55 -11.33
CA PHE A 530 8.66 -16.02 -12.60
C PHE A 530 7.55 -16.04 -13.66
N ASP A 531 7.41 -14.92 -14.35
CA ASP A 531 6.64 -14.79 -15.57
C ASP A 531 7.56 -14.26 -16.69
N PHE A 532 7.87 -15.11 -17.64
CA PHE A 532 8.74 -14.78 -18.77
C PHE A 532 7.96 -14.28 -20.00
N SER A 533 6.66 -14.07 -19.90
CA SER A 533 5.89 -13.47 -20.99
C SER A 533 6.40 -12.06 -21.28
N PHE A 534 6.45 -11.69 -22.56
CA PHE A 534 6.88 -10.36 -22.96
C PHE A 534 5.68 -9.42 -22.99
N ASP A 535 5.20 -9.07 -21.79
CA ASP A 535 4.05 -8.17 -21.57
C ASP A 535 4.45 -7.13 -20.52
N LEU A 536 4.62 -5.90 -20.95
CA LEU A 536 5.03 -4.79 -20.06
C LEU A 536 3.87 -4.23 -19.22
N THR A 537 2.66 -4.72 -19.43
CA THR A 537 1.49 -4.34 -18.60
C THR A 537 1.33 -5.22 -17.36
N LYS A 538 2.10 -6.30 -17.28
CA LYS A 538 2.08 -7.30 -16.20
C LYS A 538 3.39 -7.33 -15.42
N ALA A 539 3.37 -7.97 -14.26
CA ALA A 539 4.52 -8.19 -13.41
C ALA A 539 5.42 -9.30 -13.99
N THR A 540 6.16 -8.99 -15.05
CA THR A 540 7.04 -9.94 -15.76
C THR A 540 8.51 -9.75 -15.39
N VAL A 541 9.33 -10.77 -15.60
CA VAL A 541 10.79 -10.72 -15.40
C VAL A 541 11.41 -9.56 -16.21
N TRP A 542 10.98 -9.37 -17.44
CA TRP A 542 11.48 -8.30 -18.30
C TRP A 542 11.14 -6.90 -17.78
N GLY A 543 9.91 -6.70 -17.32
CA GLY A 543 9.50 -5.45 -16.68
C GLY A 543 10.31 -5.16 -15.42
N PHE A 544 10.59 -6.17 -14.59
CA PHE A 544 11.41 -6.00 -13.40
C PHE A 544 12.89 -5.75 -13.69
N ILE A 545 13.47 -6.35 -14.72
CA ILE A 545 14.83 -6.03 -15.16
C ILE A 545 14.92 -4.55 -15.54
N PHE A 546 13.97 -4.06 -16.32
CA PHE A 546 13.90 -2.65 -16.70
C PHE A 546 13.74 -1.76 -15.47
N LEU A 547 12.79 -2.08 -14.58
CA LEU A 547 12.54 -1.32 -13.37
C LEU A 547 13.77 -1.26 -12.46
N VAL A 548 14.40 -2.40 -12.18
CA VAL A 548 15.61 -2.47 -11.33
C VAL A 548 16.76 -1.67 -11.89
N LEU A 549 16.97 -1.70 -13.21
CA LEU A 549 18.03 -0.92 -13.84
C LEU A 549 17.85 0.57 -13.55
N PHE A 550 16.67 1.11 -13.76
CA PHE A 550 16.42 2.53 -13.59
C PHE A 550 16.20 2.94 -12.13
N ASP A 551 15.39 2.20 -11.38
CA ASP A 551 14.99 2.59 -10.03
C ASP A 551 15.99 2.15 -8.94
N VAL A 552 16.73 1.07 -9.14
CA VAL A 552 17.70 0.59 -8.13
C VAL A 552 19.12 0.97 -8.53
N VAL A 553 19.59 0.55 -9.71
CA VAL A 553 21.01 0.68 -10.07
C VAL A 553 21.38 2.12 -10.34
N LEU A 554 20.65 2.79 -11.22
CA LEU A 554 21.00 4.17 -11.64
C LEU A 554 20.62 5.23 -10.61
N THR A 555 19.68 4.97 -9.72
CA THR A 555 19.32 5.91 -8.66
C THR A 555 20.16 5.75 -7.39
N PHE A 556 20.80 4.60 -7.16
CA PHE A 556 21.55 4.36 -5.93
C PHE A 556 22.59 5.44 -5.60
N PRO A 557 23.39 5.93 -6.55
CA PRO A 557 24.42 6.95 -6.27
C PRO A 557 23.85 8.29 -5.79
N LYS A 558 22.63 8.64 -6.18
CA LYS A 558 21.96 9.89 -5.78
C LYS A 558 21.19 9.77 -4.46
N ASP A 559 20.99 8.56 -3.97
CA ASP A 559 20.23 8.35 -2.74
C ASP A 559 21.11 8.61 -1.51
N GLN A 560 21.06 9.84 -1.00
CA GLN A 560 21.81 10.23 0.21
C GLN A 560 21.46 9.33 1.39
N VAL A 561 20.19 8.88 1.51
CA VAL A 561 19.72 8.08 2.64
C VAL A 561 20.41 6.74 2.70
N LEU A 562 20.57 6.05 1.57
CA LEU A 562 21.31 4.79 1.50
C LEU A 562 22.83 5.01 1.49
N MET A 563 23.29 5.95 0.66
CA MET A 563 24.72 6.18 0.48
C MET A 563 25.42 6.64 1.75
N GLN A 564 24.76 7.38 2.63
CA GLN A 564 25.38 7.87 3.86
C GLN A 564 25.85 6.72 4.78
N ARG A 565 25.16 5.57 4.77
CA ARG A 565 25.58 4.35 5.48
C ARG A 565 26.79 3.71 4.86
N VAL A 566 26.80 3.65 3.56
CA VAL A 566 27.94 3.14 2.79
C VAL A 566 29.18 4.02 3.03
N LEU A 567 29.01 5.34 3.03
CA LEU A 567 30.06 6.32 3.29
C LEU A 567 30.58 6.27 4.74
N SER A 568 29.81 5.70 5.68
CA SER A 568 30.23 5.54 7.08
C SER A 568 31.14 4.33 7.34
N THR A 569 31.39 3.49 6.35
CA THR A 569 32.26 2.32 6.46
C THR A 569 33.77 2.71 6.43
N LYS A 570 34.64 1.82 6.90
CA LYS A 570 36.07 2.09 7.08
C LYS A 570 36.84 2.26 5.78
N SER A 571 36.41 1.56 4.71
CA SER A 571 37.11 1.57 3.44
C SER A 571 36.15 1.36 2.27
N ASP A 572 36.62 1.60 1.04
CA ASP A 572 35.90 1.32 -0.19
C ASP A 572 35.53 -0.16 -0.34
N LYS A 573 36.43 -1.06 0.08
CA LYS A 573 36.17 -2.51 0.09
C LYS A 573 35.06 -2.88 1.07
N GLU A 574 35.06 -2.29 2.27
CA GLU A 574 34.00 -2.51 3.26
C GLU A 574 32.67 -1.89 2.82
N ALA A 575 32.71 -0.76 2.11
CA ALA A 575 31.53 -0.15 1.52
C ALA A 575 30.84 -1.10 0.53
N GLY A 576 31.59 -1.70 -0.38
CA GLY A 576 31.06 -2.74 -1.26
C GLY A 576 30.48 -3.93 -0.50
N ARG A 577 31.18 -4.42 0.54
CA ARG A 577 30.70 -5.53 1.39
C ARG A 577 29.41 -5.19 2.14
N SER A 578 29.20 -3.93 2.54
CA SER A 578 27.95 -3.53 3.17
C SER A 578 26.75 -3.66 2.23
N VAL A 579 26.92 -3.34 0.96
CA VAL A 579 25.88 -3.54 -0.06
C VAL A 579 25.66 -5.02 -0.36
N TRP A 580 26.70 -5.87 -0.33
CA TRP A 580 26.55 -7.31 -0.39
C TRP A 580 25.74 -7.86 0.77
N THR A 581 25.99 -7.38 2.00
CA THR A 581 25.21 -7.75 3.19
C THR A 581 23.75 -7.35 3.03
N PHE A 582 23.50 -6.14 2.56
CA PHE A 582 22.15 -5.65 2.25
C PHE A 582 21.46 -6.57 1.22
N ALA A 583 22.09 -6.84 0.09
CA ALA A 583 21.55 -7.71 -0.94
C ALA A 583 21.25 -9.13 -0.43
N ALA A 584 22.14 -9.69 0.39
CA ALA A 584 21.95 -11.00 1.00
C ALA A 584 20.73 -11.04 1.94
N MET A 585 20.46 -9.96 2.67
CA MET A 585 19.29 -9.87 3.57
C MET A 585 17.98 -9.68 2.82
N MET A 586 18.00 -9.11 1.63
CA MET A 586 16.78 -8.94 0.81
C MET A 586 16.15 -10.28 0.43
N ILE A 587 16.95 -11.33 0.28
CA ILE A 587 16.45 -12.66 -0.12
C ILE A 587 15.56 -13.27 0.97
N PRO A 588 16.07 -13.57 2.20
CA PRO A 588 15.23 -14.14 3.25
C PRO A 588 14.08 -13.21 3.66
N GLY A 589 14.32 -11.88 3.69
CA GLY A 589 13.27 -10.90 4.00
C GLY A 589 12.12 -10.98 3.01
N GLY A 590 12.41 -11.05 1.72
CA GLY A 590 11.39 -11.22 0.69
C GLY A 590 10.57 -12.48 0.92
N PHE A 591 11.21 -13.64 1.06
CA PHE A 591 10.52 -14.91 1.27
C PHE A 591 9.67 -14.93 2.55
N ILE A 592 10.12 -14.30 3.63
CA ILE A 592 9.36 -14.21 4.89
C ILE A 592 8.08 -13.40 4.67
N PHE A 593 8.17 -12.19 4.12
CA PHE A 593 7.01 -11.32 3.98
C PHE A 593 6.00 -11.82 2.94
N TYR A 594 6.48 -12.34 1.80
CA TYR A 594 5.58 -12.99 0.82
C TYR A 594 5.00 -14.28 1.38
N GLY A 595 5.77 -15.05 2.15
CA GLY A 595 5.30 -16.23 2.86
C GLY A 595 4.19 -15.93 3.86
N ILE A 596 4.29 -14.83 4.63
CA ILE A 596 3.23 -14.37 5.53
C ILE A 596 1.93 -14.16 4.76
N GLY A 597 1.97 -13.44 3.63
CA GLY A 597 0.77 -13.14 2.84
C GLY A 597 0.10 -14.41 2.30
N THR A 598 0.88 -15.36 1.79
CA THR A 598 0.35 -16.64 1.33
C THR A 598 -0.18 -17.50 2.47
N ALA A 599 0.48 -17.50 3.62
CA ALA A 599 0.01 -18.22 4.80
C ALA A 599 -1.32 -17.63 5.33
N LEU A 600 -1.46 -16.31 5.32
CA LEU A 600 -2.73 -15.63 5.64
C LEU A 600 -3.83 -15.98 4.64
N TRP A 601 -3.49 -16.14 3.36
CA TRP A 601 -4.46 -16.55 2.35
C TRP A 601 -5.01 -17.95 2.65
N VAL A 602 -4.16 -18.91 3.02
CA VAL A 602 -4.60 -20.26 3.43
C VAL A 602 -5.42 -20.19 4.70
N TYR A 603 -4.95 -19.45 5.71
CA TYR A 603 -5.64 -19.32 7.00
C TYR A 603 -7.06 -18.75 6.83
N TYR A 604 -7.21 -17.63 6.10
CA TYR A 604 -8.51 -16.99 5.90
C TYR A 604 -9.40 -17.67 4.87
N ARG A 605 -8.85 -18.51 4.00
CA ARG A 605 -9.65 -19.43 3.18
C ARG A 605 -10.41 -20.42 4.06
N ASP A 606 -9.75 -20.94 5.07
CA ASP A 606 -10.29 -21.96 5.97
C ASP A 606 -11.09 -21.33 7.14
N ASN A 607 -10.86 -20.07 7.46
CA ASN A 607 -11.53 -19.31 8.53
C ASN A 607 -12.07 -17.96 8.00
N PRO A 608 -13.03 -17.96 7.06
CA PRO A 608 -13.51 -16.72 6.44
C PRO A 608 -14.23 -15.80 7.42
N GLU A 609 -14.81 -16.32 8.50
CA GLU A 609 -15.48 -15.58 9.58
C GLU A 609 -14.51 -14.70 10.39
N ARG A 610 -13.20 -14.96 10.27
CA ARG A 610 -12.15 -14.17 10.92
C ARG A 610 -11.71 -12.96 10.07
N LEU A 611 -12.25 -12.81 8.85
CA LEU A 611 -12.06 -11.62 8.03
C LEU A 611 -13.10 -10.56 8.35
N ASN A 612 -12.68 -9.32 8.42
CA ASN A 612 -13.60 -8.19 8.49
C ASN A 612 -13.83 -7.63 7.07
N PRO A 613 -15.05 -7.76 6.51
CA PRO A 613 -15.32 -7.36 5.13
C PRO A 613 -15.22 -5.84 4.86
N LEU A 614 -15.20 -5.01 5.90
CA LEU A 614 -15.09 -3.57 5.78
C LEU A 614 -13.65 -3.08 5.65
N LEU A 615 -12.68 -3.91 6.02
CA LEU A 615 -11.27 -3.51 6.02
C LEU A 615 -10.64 -3.58 4.63
N PRO A 616 -9.66 -2.69 4.33
CA PRO A 616 -8.86 -2.80 3.13
C PRO A 616 -7.96 -4.04 3.18
N ILE A 617 -7.52 -4.51 2.01
CA ILE A 617 -6.65 -5.70 1.90
C ILE A 617 -5.33 -5.50 2.66
N ASP A 618 -4.78 -4.30 2.66
CA ASP A 618 -3.57 -3.96 3.43
C ASP A 618 -3.75 -4.15 4.94
N ALA A 619 -4.98 -4.16 5.43
CA ALA A 619 -5.28 -4.43 6.83
C ALA A 619 -5.32 -5.92 7.18
N THR A 620 -5.16 -6.84 6.23
CA THR A 620 -5.28 -8.29 6.48
C THR A 620 -4.24 -8.80 7.47
N PHE A 621 -2.97 -8.43 7.31
CA PHE A 621 -1.92 -8.82 8.26
C PHE A 621 -2.03 -8.11 9.61
N PRO A 622 -2.22 -6.79 9.68
CA PRO A 622 -2.55 -6.10 10.92
C PRO A 622 -3.78 -6.67 11.65
N LEU A 623 -4.83 -7.06 10.93
CA LEU A 623 -6.01 -7.71 11.51
C LEU A 623 -5.63 -9.02 12.21
N PHE A 624 -4.85 -9.87 11.54
CA PHE A 624 -4.36 -11.12 12.13
C PHE A 624 -3.53 -10.86 13.39
N ILE A 625 -2.65 -9.84 13.36
CA ILE A 625 -1.82 -9.46 14.51
C ILE A 625 -2.69 -9.08 15.72
N ALA A 626 -3.73 -8.29 15.50
CA ALA A 626 -4.58 -7.81 16.59
C ALA A 626 -5.57 -8.86 17.12
N ALA A 627 -6.11 -9.68 16.22
CA ALA A 627 -7.20 -10.61 16.55
C ALA A 627 -6.74 -12.00 16.99
N GLU A 628 -5.65 -12.50 16.41
CA GLU A 628 -5.28 -13.91 16.56
C GLU A 628 -4.08 -14.13 17.48
N LEU A 629 -3.23 -13.12 17.64
CA LEU A 629 -1.99 -13.29 18.39
C LEU A 629 -2.18 -13.13 19.91
N PRO A 630 -1.41 -13.89 20.73
CA PRO A 630 -1.39 -13.74 22.16
C PRO A 630 -0.93 -12.35 22.61
N ALA A 631 -1.41 -11.89 23.77
CA ALA A 631 -0.97 -10.65 24.40
C ALA A 631 0.55 -10.64 24.59
N GLY A 632 1.20 -9.50 24.34
CA GLY A 632 2.63 -9.31 24.35
C GLY A 632 3.30 -9.64 23.01
N VAL A 633 2.82 -10.67 22.30
CA VAL A 633 3.27 -10.96 20.92
C VAL A 633 2.69 -9.94 19.94
N THR A 634 1.42 -9.60 20.08
CA THR A 634 0.79 -8.48 19.37
C THR A 634 1.62 -7.22 19.53
N GLY A 635 1.97 -6.86 20.77
CA GLY A 635 2.85 -5.71 21.06
C GLY A 635 4.23 -5.80 20.42
N LEU A 636 4.84 -7.00 20.38
CA LEU A 636 6.14 -7.21 19.73
C LEU A 636 6.09 -6.97 18.23
N ILE A 637 5.04 -7.45 17.55
CA ILE A 637 4.92 -7.28 16.10
C ILE A 637 4.54 -5.84 15.75
N ILE A 638 3.71 -5.18 16.55
CA ILE A 638 3.44 -3.74 16.40
C ILE A 638 4.73 -2.94 16.62
N ALA A 639 5.54 -3.29 17.62
CA ALA A 639 6.88 -2.71 17.77
C ALA A 639 7.77 -2.97 16.54
N GLY A 640 7.65 -4.12 15.88
CA GLY A 640 8.29 -4.42 14.60
C GLY A 640 7.86 -3.50 13.47
N ILE A 641 6.57 -3.21 13.36
CA ILE A 641 6.03 -2.24 12.38
C ILE A 641 6.54 -0.83 12.70
N PHE A 642 6.54 -0.43 13.97
CA PHE A 642 7.14 0.83 14.41
C PHE A 642 8.64 0.87 14.10
N ALA A 643 9.35 -0.22 14.34
CA ALA A 643 10.78 -0.34 14.04
C ALA A 643 11.05 -0.09 12.54
N ALA A 644 10.26 -0.68 11.66
CA ALA A 644 10.38 -0.48 10.21
C ALA A 644 10.08 0.96 9.79
N ALA A 645 9.12 1.63 10.42
CA ALA A 645 8.85 3.05 10.17
C ALA A 645 9.97 3.95 10.72
N MET A 646 10.36 3.72 11.97
CA MET A 646 11.34 4.54 12.69
C MET A 646 12.74 4.44 12.09
N SER A 647 13.17 3.26 11.60
CA SER A 647 14.47 3.07 10.94
C SER A 647 14.57 3.87 9.64
N THR A 648 13.51 3.88 8.84
CA THR A 648 13.49 4.68 7.62
C THR A 648 13.41 6.18 7.95
N LEU A 649 12.60 6.57 8.92
CA LEU A 649 12.43 7.96 9.33
C LEU A 649 13.73 8.55 9.90
N SER A 650 14.41 7.84 10.82
CA SER A 650 15.68 8.27 11.37
C SER A 650 16.75 8.48 10.30
N SER A 651 16.73 7.60 9.33
CA SER A 651 17.60 7.65 8.16
C SER A 651 17.41 8.89 7.33
N ILE A 652 16.16 9.25 7.07
CA ILE A 652 15.81 10.44 6.31
C ILE A 652 16.14 11.70 7.10
N ILE A 653 15.78 11.78 8.38
CA ILE A 653 16.10 12.92 9.27
C ILE A 653 17.61 13.19 9.25
N ASN A 654 18.41 12.15 9.47
CA ASN A 654 19.85 12.30 9.49
C ASN A 654 20.43 12.71 8.14
N SER A 655 19.88 12.18 7.04
CA SER A 655 20.34 12.54 5.68
C SER A 655 19.96 13.97 5.31
N VAL A 656 18.73 14.39 5.59
CA VAL A 656 18.26 15.76 5.31
C VAL A 656 19.05 16.78 6.15
N SER A 657 19.29 16.49 7.43
CA SER A 657 20.07 17.39 8.27
C SER A 657 21.54 17.47 7.82
N THR A 658 22.12 16.38 7.32
CA THR A 658 23.45 16.37 6.70
C THR A 658 23.49 17.24 5.45
N LEU A 659 22.52 17.07 4.53
CA LEU A 659 22.44 17.88 3.31
C LEU A 659 22.27 19.37 3.62
N ALA A 660 21.37 19.70 4.54
CA ALA A 660 21.16 21.09 4.94
C ALA A 660 22.41 21.72 5.55
N SER A 661 23.16 20.97 6.36
CA SER A 661 24.38 21.45 6.98
C SER A 661 25.56 21.52 6.01
N VAL A 662 25.87 20.42 5.33
CA VAL A 662 27.08 20.31 4.48
C VAL A 662 26.91 21.03 3.14
N ASP A 663 25.73 20.96 2.53
CA ASP A 663 25.52 21.52 1.19
C ASP A 663 25.09 22.99 1.21
N PHE A 664 24.47 23.46 2.29
CA PHE A 664 23.98 24.84 2.40
C PHE A 664 24.67 25.64 3.50
N TYR A 665 24.58 25.20 4.77
CA TYR A 665 25.06 26.01 5.88
C TYR A 665 26.58 26.26 5.81
N GLU A 666 27.39 25.22 5.59
CA GLU A 666 28.84 25.33 5.46
C GLU A 666 29.29 26.08 4.18
N LYS A 667 28.46 26.06 3.14
CA LYS A 667 28.75 26.77 1.87
C LYS A 667 28.35 28.24 1.88
N LEU A 668 27.24 28.56 2.56
CA LEU A 668 26.70 29.93 2.59
C LEU A 668 27.34 30.77 3.69
N LYS A 669 27.74 30.21 4.79
CA LYS A 669 28.38 30.89 5.91
C LYS A 669 29.90 30.62 5.91
N LYS A 670 30.69 31.68 5.89
CA LYS A 670 32.15 31.58 6.01
C LYS A 670 32.53 31.24 7.46
N ASP A 671 33.60 30.49 7.64
CA ASP A 671 34.22 30.16 8.93
C ASP A 671 33.32 29.42 9.92
N VAL A 672 32.57 28.42 9.41
CA VAL A 672 31.75 27.56 10.25
C VAL A 672 32.61 26.55 11.00
N THR A 673 32.51 26.55 12.33
CA THR A 673 33.20 25.55 13.13
C THR A 673 32.46 24.20 13.09
N PRO A 674 33.17 23.05 13.27
CA PRO A 674 32.53 21.73 13.31
C PRO A 674 31.37 21.65 14.30
N LYS A 675 31.50 22.26 15.48
CA LYS A 675 30.42 22.31 16.50
C LYS A 675 29.19 23.09 16.04
N GLN A 676 29.37 24.18 15.28
CA GLN A 676 28.26 24.95 14.75
C GLN A 676 27.51 24.17 13.66
N SER A 677 28.25 23.46 12.80
CA SER A 677 27.65 22.60 11.76
C SER A 677 26.82 21.49 12.37
N VAL A 678 27.34 20.77 13.36
CA VAL A 678 26.63 19.72 14.06
C VAL A 678 25.38 20.25 14.79
N ARG A 679 25.52 21.37 15.54
CA ARG A 679 24.36 21.97 16.24
C ARG A 679 23.29 22.45 15.26
N PHE A 680 23.68 22.99 14.11
CA PHE A 680 22.73 23.34 13.04
C PHE A 680 22.00 22.11 12.51
N ALA A 681 22.73 21.01 12.27
CA ALA A 681 22.14 19.76 11.81
C ALA A 681 21.17 19.15 12.85
N GLU A 682 21.49 19.19 14.15
CA GLU A 682 20.59 18.77 15.23
C GLU A 682 19.26 19.54 15.21
N TRP A 683 19.32 20.87 15.09
CA TRP A 683 18.12 21.72 15.03
C TRP A 683 17.32 21.49 13.75
N ILE A 684 18.00 21.33 12.62
CA ILE A 684 17.32 20.98 11.36
C ILE A 684 16.66 19.61 11.44
N GLY A 685 17.31 18.63 12.07
CA GLY A 685 16.73 17.31 12.28
C GLY A 685 15.43 17.37 13.09
N VAL A 686 15.41 18.15 14.18
CA VAL A 686 14.18 18.38 14.96
C VAL A 686 13.12 19.07 14.12
N LEU A 687 13.48 20.16 13.44
CA LEU A 687 12.53 20.93 12.61
C LEU A 687 11.91 20.06 11.52
N VAL A 688 12.71 19.33 10.77
CA VAL A 688 12.31 18.45 9.68
C VAL A 688 11.40 17.33 10.18
N GLY A 689 11.75 16.72 11.32
CA GLY A 689 10.93 15.70 11.94
C GLY A 689 9.56 16.24 12.38
N LEU A 690 9.51 17.42 12.98
CA LEU A 690 8.26 18.08 13.38
C LEU A 690 7.40 18.45 12.17
N ILE A 691 8.00 18.92 11.08
CA ILE A 691 7.28 19.20 9.82
C ILE A 691 6.67 17.91 9.28
N ALA A 692 7.43 16.81 9.28
CA ALA A 692 6.92 15.52 8.82
C ALA A 692 5.75 15.00 9.67
N ILE A 693 5.84 15.12 11.00
CA ILE A 693 4.72 14.82 11.90
C ILE A 693 3.51 15.71 11.59
N GLY A 694 3.73 17.01 11.41
CA GLY A 694 2.67 17.96 11.08
C GLY A 694 1.94 17.62 9.79
N ILE A 695 2.68 17.30 8.72
CA ILE A 695 2.10 16.88 7.44
C ILE A 695 1.36 15.55 7.60
N ALA A 696 1.93 14.57 8.31
CA ALA A 696 1.27 13.29 8.57
C ALA A 696 -0.04 13.46 9.37
N LEU A 697 -0.08 14.36 10.36
CA LEU A 697 -1.29 14.69 11.11
C LEU A 697 -2.34 15.40 10.25
N VAL A 698 -1.92 16.23 9.30
CA VAL A 698 -2.84 16.84 8.32
C VAL A 698 -3.40 15.75 7.41
N MET A 699 -2.54 14.87 6.88
CA MET A 699 -2.96 13.73 6.06
C MET A 699 -3.97 12.83 6.78
N SER A 700 -3.87 12.69 8.10
CA SER A 700 -4.80 11.86 8.88
C SER A 700 -6.22 12.43 9.02
N ARG A 701 -6.42 13.71 8.69
CA ARG A 701 -7.70 14.42 8.81
C ARG A 701 -8.43 14.63 7.49
N TYR A 702 -7.74 14.46 6.38
CA TYR A 702 -8.27 14.67 5.04
C TYR A 702 -8.08 13.41 4.21
N ASP A 703 -9.02 13.11 3.34
CA ASP A 703 -8.86 12.06 2.34
C ASP A 703 -7.96 12.56 1.22
N ILE A 704 -6.65 12.32 1.38
CA ILE A 704 -5.59 12.89 0.50
C ILE A 704 -5.02 11.82 -0.44
N HIS A 705 -5.74 10.73 -0.71
CA HIS A 705 -5.21 9.68 -1.59
C HIS A 705 -4.72 10.22 -2.94
N SER A 706 -5.41 11.18 -3.53
CA SER A 706 -4.98 11.81 -4.79
C SER A 706 -3.72 12.68 -4.66
N LEU A 707 -3.55 13.41 -3.56
CA LEU A 707 -2.34 14.22 -3.33
C LEU A 707 -1.10 13.36 -3.04
N PHE A 708 -1.31 12.19 -2.41
CA PHE A 708 -0.25 11.22 -2.21
C PHE A 708 0.29 10.69 -3.54
N ASP A 709 -0.59 10.25 -4.43
CA ASP A 709 -0.20 9.78 -5.75
C ASP A 709 0.55 10.85 -6.53
N VAL A 710 0.05 12.09 -6.55
CA VAL A 710 0.73 13.23 -7.18
C VAL A 710 2.10 13.49 -6.55
N SER A 711 2.25 13.34 -5.24
CA SER A 711 3.55 13.56 -4.58
C SER A 711 4.60 12.52 -4.98
N ILE A 712 4.20 11.25 -5.11
CA ILE A 712 5.09 10.17 -5.60
C ILE A 712 5.46 10.40 -7.06
N GLU A 713 4.50 10.77 -7.90
CA GLU A 713 4.74 11.11 -9.29
C GLU A 713 5.75 12.23 -9.44
N LEU A 714 5.55 13.36 -8.75
CA LEU A 714 6.47 14.49 -8.77
C LEU A 714 7.87 14.11 -8.25
N ALA A 715 7.95 13.22 -7.25
CA ALA A 715 9.22 12.70 -6.76
C ALA A 715 10.00 11.96 -7.87
N GLY A 716 9.33 11.13 -8.64
CA GLY A 716 9.91 10.47 -9.82
C GLY A 716 10.34 11.45 -10.90
N LEU A 717 9.48 12.44 -11.19
CA LEU A 717 9.71 13.45 -12.24
C LEU A 717 10.94 14.32 -11.96
N LEU A 718 11.07 14.85 -10.76
CA LEU A 718 12.12 15.80 -10.41
C LEU A 718 13.46 15.13 -10.06
N GLY A 719 13.41 13.94 -9.51
CA GLY A 719 14.59 13.21 -9.05
C GLY A 719 15.35 12.45 -10.14
N GLY A 720 14.69 12.04 -11.21
CA GLY A 720 15.28 11.18 -12.25
C GLY A 720 16.43 11.83 -13.01
N GLY A 721 16.33 13.11 -13.34
CA GLY A 721 17.38 13.85 -14.05
C GLY A 721 18.73 13.80 -13.36
N PHE A 722 18.77 13.86 -12.03
CA PHE A 722 20.02 13.77 -11.28
C PHE A 722 20.63 12.37 -11.29
N ALA A 723 19.85 11.32 -11.36
CA ALA A 723 20.37 9.96 -11.58
C ALA A 723 21.06 9.85 -12.95
N GLY A 724 20.51 10.47 -13.97
CA GLY A 724 21.16 10.62 -15.28
C GLY A 724 22.49 11.39 -15.22
N ALA A 725 22.55 12.45 -14.42
CA ALA A 725 23.78 13.21 -14.21
C ALA A 725 24.88 12.36 -13.55
N TYR A 726 24.56 11.53 -12.54
CA TYR A 726 25.50 10.55 -11.97
C TYR A 726 25.97 9.54 -13.00
N THR A 727 25.05 9.01 -13.79
CA THR A 727 25.37 8.07 -14.87
C THR A 727 26.34 8.68 -15.88
N LEU A 728 26.06 9.88 -16.34
CA LEU A 728 26.97 10.62 -17.25
C LEU A 728 28.33 10.88 -16.60
N GLY A 729 28.35 11.22 -15.31
CA GLY A 729 29.58 11.52 -14.59
C GLY A 729 30.49 10.32 -14.40
N MET A 730 29.93 9.16 -14.02
CA MET A 730 30.70 7.96 -13.71
C MET A 730 31.04 7.14 -14.95
N PHE A 731 30.13 7.07 -15.93
CA PHE A 731 30.25 6.18 -17.09
C PHE A 731 30.70 6.86 -18.37
N THR A 732 30.89 8.20 -18.38
CA THR A 732 31.40 8.91 -19.56
C THR A 732 32.56 9.84 -19.20
N ARG A 733 33.48 9.99 -20.14
CA ARG A 733 34.59 10.96 -20.04
C ARG A 733 34.27 12.28 -20.70
N ARG A 734 33.36 12.28 -21.66
CA ARG A 734 33.04 13.42 -22.52
C ARG A 734 32.03 14.38 -21.89
N ALA A 735 31.19 13.92 -20.99
CA ALA A 735 30.18 14.75 -20.34
C ALA A 735 30.81 15.92 -19.60
N ASN A 736 30.28 17.12 -19.84
CA ASN A 736 30.73 18.38 -19.25
C ASN A 736 29.61 19.09 -18.47
N SER A 737 29.95 20.11 -17.73
CA SER A 737 29.04 20.82 -16.84
C SER A 737 27.83 21.41 -17.56
N GLN A 738 28.08 22.03 -18.73
CA GLN A 738 27.02 22.67 -19.51
C GLN A 738 26.06 21.64 -20.11
N GLY A 739 26.61 20.57 -20.69
CA GLY A 739 25.78 19.48 -21.25
C GLY A 739 24.93 18.80 -20.19
N VAL A 740 25.50 18.51 -19.02
CA VAL A 740 24.73 17.88 -17.91
C VAL A 740 23.68 18.83 -17.36
N ALA A 741 23.96 20.13 -17.22
CA ALA A 741 22.96 21.11 -16.80
C ALA A 741 21.77 21.19 -17.79
N ILE A 742 22.06 21.19 -19.09
CA ILE A 742 21.03 21.12 -20.16
C ILE A 742 20.27 19.79 -20.07
N GLY A 743 20.96 18.68 -19.84
CA GLY A 743 20.36 17.35 -19.68
C GLY A 743 19.39 17.27 -18.50
N VAL A 744 19.79 17.78 -17.33
CA VAL A 744 18.95 17.83 -16.14
C VAL A 744 17.73 18.72 -16.36
N ALA A 745 17.95 19.95 -16.83
CA ALA A 745 16.85 20.89 -17.06
C ALA A 745 15.88 20.39 -18.15
N GLY A 746 16.42 19.88 -19.26
CA GLY A 746 15.63 19.34 -20.37
C GLY A 746 14.85 18.09 -19.97
N SER A 747 15.44 17.19 -19.20
CA SER A 747 14.75 15.99 -18.71
C SER A 747 13.60 16.34 -17.78
N ILE A 748 13.81 17.26 -16.83
CA ILE A 748 12.75 17.72 -15.92
C ILE A 748 11.63 18.38 -16.72
N ALA A 749 11.95 19.30 -17.63
CA ALA A 749 10.96 20.01 -18.41
C ALA A 749 10.12 19.08 -19.29
N LEU A 750 10.77 18.15 -20.02
CA LEU A 750 10.08 17.21 -20.89
C LEU A 750 9.27 16.17 -20.10
N THR A 751 9.76 15.73 -18.95
CA THR A 751 9.02 14.76 -18.13
C THR A 751 7.81 15.43 -17.47
N LEU A 752 7.93 16.69 -17.04
CA LEU A 752 6.80 17.47 -16.56
C LEU A 752 5.76 17.72 -17.68
N LEU A 753 6.21 17.94 -18.91
CA LEU A 753 5.32 18.05 -20.06
C LEU A 753 4.58 16.72 -20.31
N CYS A 754 5.29 15.59 -20.31
CA CYS A 754 4.68 14.27 -20.45
C CYS A 754 3.63 14.01 -19.34
N TRP A 755 3.94 14.41 -18.11
CA TRP A 755 3.03 14.32 -16.98
C TRP A 755 1.78 15.20 -17.16
N SER A 756 1.96 16.46 -17.54
CA SER A 756 0.85 17.39 -17.74
C SER A 756 -0.10 16.99 -18.87
N MET A 757 0.38 16.21 -19.83
CA MET A 757 -0.40 15.69 -20.97
C MET A 757 -0.90 14.26 -20.76
N ASP A 758 -0.59 13.65 -19.61
CA ASP A 758 -0.94 12.26 -19.25
C ASP A 758 -0.58 11.25 -20.34
N LEU A 759 0.63 11.41 -20.92
CA LEU A 759 1.07 10.64 -22.08
C LEU A 759 1.45 9.21 -21.75
N VAL A 760 1.90 8.94 -20.51
CA VAL A 760 2.43 7.64 -20.09
C VAL A 760 2.04 7.34 -18.64
N HIS A 761 1.98 6.06 -18.32
CA HIS A 761 1.70 5.63 -16.95
C HIS A 761 2.80 6.13 -15.97
N PRO A 762 2.45 6.57 -14.74
CA PRO A 762 3.36 7.14 -13.75
C PRO A 762 4.64 6.34 -13.48
N TYR A 763 4.59 5.02 -13.54
CA TYR A 763 5.76 4.14 -13.36
C TYR A 763 6.90 4.40 -14.33
N PHE A 764 6.63 4.98 -15.50
CA PHE A 764 7.65 5.24 -16.51
C PHE A 764 8.32 6.60 -16.37
N TYR A 765 7.77 7.54 -15.60
CA TYR A 765 8.32 8.89 -15.49
C TYR A 765 9.77 8.91 -15.02
N LEU A 766 10.10 8.11 -14.01
CA LEU A 766 11.46 8.01 -13.50
C LEU A 766 12.43 7.54 -14.58
N ALA A 767 12.10 6.45 -15.27
CA ALA A 767 12.94 5.89 -16.34
C ALA A 767 13.09 6.86 -17.51
N ILE A 768 12.02 7.52 -17.91
CA ILE A 768 12.02 8.53 -18.99
C ILE A 768 12.91 9.72 -18.59
N SER A 769 12.77 10.22 -17.37
CA SER A 769 13.57 11.33 -16.86
C SER A 769 15.07 11.00 -16.87
N ILE A 770 15.45 9.81 -16.40
CA ILE A 770 16.83 9.34 -16.41
C ILE A 770 17.36 9.22 -17.83
N PHE A 771 16.60 8.54 -18.70
CA PHE A 771 16.99 8.33 -20.09
C PHE A 771 17.14 9.66 -20.86
N LEU A 772 16.19 10.55 -20.72
CA LEU A 772 16.26 11.88 -21.35
C LEU A 772 17.47 12.68 -20.85
N CYS A 773 17.76 12.64 -19.55
CA CYS A 773 18.94 13.31 -19.02
C CYS A 773 20.24 12.75 -19.61
N ILE A 774 20.35 11.42 -19.71
CA ILE A 774 21.53 10.78 -20.28
C ILE A 774 21.70 11.19 -21.75
N VAL A 775 20.64 11.06 -22.55
CA VAL A 775 20.70 11.35 -24.00
C VAL A 775 20.94 12.83 -24.25
N ILE A 776 20.11 13.70 -23.70
CA ILE A 776 20.22 15.15 -23.90
C ILE A 776 21.55 15.67 -23.35
N GLY A 777 21.92 15.23 -22.14
CA GLY A 777 23.16 15.66 -21.49
C GLY A 777 24.40 15.22 -22.22
N TYR A 778 24.41 13.99 -22.75
CA TYR A 778 25.54 13.52 -23.57
C TYR A 778 25.63 14.24 -24.90
N VAL A 779 24.52 14.32 -25.63
CA VAL A 779 24.46 15.02 -26.93
C VAL A 779 24.85 16.51 -26.77
N ALA A 780 24.25 17.19 -25.79
CA ALA A 780 24.61 18.57 -25.48
C ALA A 780 26.09 18.74 -25.15
N SER A 781 26.69 17.80 -24.43
CA SER A 781 28.12 17.83 -24.09
C SER A 781 29.05 17.77 -25.33
N LEU A 782 28.57 17.26 -26.45
CA LEU A 782 29.37 17.24 -27.69
C LEU A 782 29.55 18.62 -28.30
N PHE A 783 28.67 19.56 -28.05
CA PHE A 783 28.70 20.92 -28.57
C PHE A 783 29.54 21.88 -27.70
N PHE A 784 29.98 21.48 -26.54
CA PHE A 784 30.79 22.28 -25.64
C PHE A 784 32.18 21.69 -25.46
N PRO A 785 33.17 22.44 -24.98
CA PRO A 785 34.52 21.94 -24.76
C PRO A 785 34.57 20.72 -23.86
N ALA A 786 35.53 19.83 -24.08
CA ALA A 786 35.78 18.70 -23.22
C ALA A 786 36.04 19.15 -21.77
N PRO A 787 35.76 18.29 -20.74
CA PRO A 787 36.05 18.66 -19.36
C PRO A 787 37.50 19.09 -19.17
N SER A 788 37.70 20.27 -18.59
CA SER A 788 39.08 20.77 -18.27
C SER A 788 39.56 20.27 -16.93
N ARG A 789 38.69 19.72 -16.08
CA ARG A 789 39.02 19.15 -14.75
C ARG A 789 39.58 17.74 -14.91
N SER A 790 40.50 17.38 -14.00
CA SER A 790 40.98 16.03 -13.92
C SER A 790 39.82 15.06 -13.62
N LEU A 791 39.77 13.95 -14.35
CA LEU A 791 38.77 12.88 -14.14
C LEU A 791 39.29 11.77 -13.21
N LYS A 792 40.50 11.97 -12.66
CA LYS A 792 41.15 10.99 -11.82
C LYS A 792 40.29 10.66 -10.60
N GLY A 793 39.93 9.39 -10.43
CA GLY A 793 39.10 8.90 -9.33
C GLY A 793 37.60 9.21 -9.47
N LEU A 794 37.15 9.86 -10.55
CA LEU A 794 35.76 10.28 -10.75
C LEU A 794 34.96 9.40 -11.72
N THR A 795 35.62 8.47 -12.39
CA THR A 795 34.99 7.55 -13.34
C THR A 795 35.31 6.10 -12.99
N ILE A 796 34.53 5.18 -13.58
CA ILE A 796 34.77 3.74 -13.39
C ILE A 796 35.99 3.20 -14.19
N TYR A 797 36.58 4.00 -15.05
CA TYR A 797 37.65 3.54 -15.94
C TYR A 797 38.98 3.47 -15.22
N LYS A 798 39.73 2.37 -15.40
CA LYS A 798 41.02 2.12 -14.76
C LYS A 798 42.07 3.20 -15.08
N GLN A 799 41.99 3.83 -16.26
CA GLN A 799 42.91 4.91 -16.64
C GLN A 799 42.73 6.18 -15.80
N ASP A 800 41.56 6.32 -15.20
CA ASP A 800 41.23 7.43 -14.29
C ASP A 800 41.32 6.99 -12.82
N ALA A 801 41.90 5.80 -12.53
CA ALA A 801 42.10 5.35 -11.15
C ALA A 801 43.16 6.21 -10.44
N VAL A 802 42.99 6.39 -9.14
CA VAL A 802 43.88 7.21 -8.30
C VAL A 802 45.24 6.60 -8.17
#